data_6ef8c9206f434fb943b40961071ec358
#
_entry.id   6ef8c9206f434fb943b40961071ec358
#
_cell.length_a   1.000
_cell.length_b   1.000
_cell.length_c   1.000
_cell.angle_alpha   90.00
_cell.angle_beta   90.00
_cell.angle_gamma   90.00
#
_symmetry.space_group_name_H-M   'P 1'
#
loop_
_entity.id
_entity.type
_entity.pdbx_description
1 polymer ?
#
loop_
_entity_poly.entity_id
_entity_poly.type
_entity_poly.pdbx_seq_one_letter_code
_entity_poly.pdbx_strand_id
1 'polypeptide(L)'
;DKFSEKSVQKQFDNWFGAAFSKTDSALAHRVLKFMHIDSWECGSQNWSSNFAAEFQSRRGYELMPYLPLLAGFPIESVKKSEQVLRDVRTTIAELVNDVFFTVMQKNAKAYGCETSAECVAPTMVSDGMLHFKTVDRPMGEFWLKSPTHDKPNDMLDAISGAHIYGKNIIQSESFTQLRTNWDEDPAMLKPVLDRYFALGINKVFFHVFVHNPYMDKAPGTTLDGIGTYFQRDQTWWKPGKAFVDYVARCQALLQYGHPVTDLAVFTGEEIPRRALTPDKLVPILPGIVGKKRVEKEQKRLANTGQPMCEMPTGVNHSANILKAEDWINPLNGYAYDSFNKDAFLHLAKAKNGGMQLGDSTIYKAVIFPKGSDTSAETIAKAEELKRAGVTVFDTGFKGLPAFEPDVRVPANIAWTHRSGEIGDIYFISNQENASRSFEAVFRNALNKPTLWNPVTGEVEAVGKFVRTESCSKINLSLAAYQSVFVVFSYKNEAVNKYVTLLEDSIAVDGKWNLHFLRNNQEVKQTELFDWSKNTNPLIKYYSGTTVYNTTFNFNSDNLKQVDASTRPVCLSLGKVCNLATVRMNGIDCGTAWTAPYEVDITKALKKGVNMLEIEVTNTWANALNGSDKGTAPFAGIWTDGKYRLKEDKLLEAGLMGPVKIVQR
;
A
#
# COMPACT_ATOMS: atom_id res chain seq x y z
N ASP A 1 14.31 28.87 -7.93
CA ASP A 1 14.53 28.45 -9.32
C ASP A 1 15.12 27.02 -9.33
N LYS A 2 14.29 26.05 -9.71
CA LYS A 2 14.64 24.63 -9.69
C LYS A 2 15.44 24.18 -10.93
N PHE A 3 15.53 25.05 -11.95
CA PHE A 3 16.34 24.79 -13.15
C PHE A 3 17.74 25.45 -13.08
N SER A 4 18.08 26.02 -11.92
CA SER A 4 19.39 26.64 -11.68
C SER A 4 20.13 25.87 -10.60
N GLU A 5 21.27 25.25 -10.94
CA GLU A 5 22.13 24.53 -9.98
C GLU A 5 22.49 25.41 -8.78
N LYS A 6 22.83 26.70 -9.03
CA LYS A 6 23.13 27.65 -7.94
C LYS A 6 21.99 27.85 -6.98
N SER A 7 20.75 27.91 -7.50
CA SER A 7 19.56 28.09 -6.66
C SER A 7 19.23 26.82 -5.86
N VAL A 8 19.36 25.65 -6.47
CA VAL A 8 19.16 24.36 -5.81
C VAL A 8 20.24 24.14 -4.74
N GLN A 9 21.51 24.46 -5.05
CA GLN A 9 22.59 24.41 -4.06
C GLN A 9 22.29 25.31 -2.86
N LYS A 10 21.90 26.57 -3.11
CA LYS A 10 21.53 27.51 -2.03
C LYS A 10 20.38 26.99 -1.17
N GLN A 11 19.38 26.35 -1.76
CA GLN A 11 18.28 25.74 -1.02
C GLN A 11 18.79 24.60 -0.13
N PHE A 12 19.63 23.73 -0.67
CA PHE A 12 20.24 22.64 0.09
C PHE A 12 21.06 23.17 1.26
N ASP A 13 21.96 24.14 1.02
CA ASP A 13 22.87 24.69 2.03
C ASP A 13 22.11 25.36 3.19
N ASN A 14 21.03 26.11 2.88
CA ASN A 14 20.26 26.84 3.88
C ASN A 14 19.21 25.98 4.61
N TRP A 15 18.96 24.79 4.16
CA TRP A 15 17.98 23.87 4.74
C TRP A 15 18.66 22.65 5.34
N PHE A 16 18.89 21.61 4.55
CA PHE A 16 19.48 20.35 5.00
C PHE A 16 20.93 20.52 5.48
N GLY A 17 21.76 21.22 4.70
CA GLY A 17 23.15 21.51 5.05
C GLY A 17 23.26 22.30 6.34
N ALA A 18 22.38 23.29 6.55
CA ALA A 18 22.34 24.06 7.79
C ALA A 18 21.94 23.22 9.00
N ALA A 19 20.96 22.33 8.86
CA ALA A 19 20.58 21.39 9.93
C ALA A 19 21.73 20.44 10.26
N PHE A 20 22.37 19.88 9.23
CA PHE A 20 23.52 18.99 9.38
C PHE A 20 24.70 19.66 10.08
N SER A 21 25.06 20.90 9.66
CA SER A 21 26.18 21.65 10.22
C SER A 21 25.98 22.10 11.68
N LYS A 22 24.72 22.23 12.12
CA LYS A 22 24.37 22.59 13.52
C LYS A 22 24.26 21.39 14.46
N THR A 23 24.32 20.18 13.91
CA THR A 23 24.29 18.94 14.68
C THR A 23 25.74 18.50 14.95
N ASP A 24 26.01 17.89 16.11
CA ASP A 24 27.30 17.24 16.35
C ASP A 24 27.65 16.30 15.18
N SER A 25 28.86 16.44 14.63
CA SER A 25 29.25 15.76 13.38
C SER A 25 29.12 14.23 13.50
N ALA A 26 29.56 13.62 14.60
CA ALA A 26 29.47 12.18 14.80
C ALA A 26 28.01 11.73 14.92
N LEU A 27 27.20 12.54 15.60
CA LEU A 27 25.76 12.29 15.73
C LEU A 27 25.05 12.45 14.39
N ALA A 28 25.33 13.52 13.63
CA ALA A 28 24.75 13.78 12.33
C ALA A 28 24.97 12.61 11.36
N HIS A 29 26.23 12.18 11.19
CA HIS A 29 26.56 11.02 10.35
C HIS A 29 25.95 9.71 10.82
N ARG A 30 25.68 9.57 12.12
CA ARG A 30 25.05 8.36 12.68
C ARG A 30 23.55 8.33 12.47
N VAL A 31 22.84 9.45 12.59
CA VAL A 31 21.36 9.50 12.63
C VAL A 31 20.72 10.05 11.36
N LEU A 32 21.32 11.04 10.71
CA LEU A 32 20.80 11.59 9.45
C LEU A 32 21.25 10.70 8.28
N LYS A 33 20.37 9.84 7.83
CA LYS A 33 20.64 8.86 6.75
C LYS A 33 19.94 9.20 5.45
N PHE A 34 18.88 9.98 5.50
CA PHE A 34 18.07 10.31 4.33
C PHE A 34 17.79 11.80 4.29
N MET A 35 17.85 12.35 3.07
CA MET A 35 17.23 13.61 2.71
C MET A 35 15.95 13.30 1.94
N HIS A 36 14.81 13.70 2.47
CA HIS A 36 13.51 13.50 1.84
C HIS A 36 13.06 14.75 1.07
N ILE A 37 12.51 14.53 -0.11
CA ILE A 37 11.84 15.52 -0.94
C ILE A 37 10.39 15.07 -1.04
N ASP A 38 9.53 15.78 -0.35
CA ASP A 38 8.11 15.54 -0.25
C ASP A 38 7.35 15.90 -1.54
N SER A 39 6.03 15.79 -1.53
CA SER A 39 5.14 16.05 -2.67
C SER A 39 5.48 17.33 -3.40
N TRP A 40 5.40 17.29 -4.75
CA TRP A 40 5.63 18.47 -5.57
C TRP A 40 4.37 19.33 -5.65
N GLU A 41 4.14 20.19 -4.65
CA GLU A 41 2.90 20.96 -4.49
C GLU A 41 3.02 22.44 -4.83
N CYS A 42 4.24 22.91 -5.16
CA CYS A 42 4.54 24.32 -5.42
C CYS A 42 4.19 24.80 -6.83
N GLY A 43 3.36 24.06 -7.56
CA GLY A 43 3.00 24.35 -8.94
C GLY A 43 4.11 24.05 -9.96
N SER A 44 3.82 24.30 -11.23
CA SER A 44 4.77 24.06 -12.33
C SER A 44 5.69 25.24 -12.53
N GLN A 45 7.00 24.96 -12.67
CA GLN A 45 7.97 25.90 -13.20
C GLN A 45 8.17 25.62 -14.70
N ASN A 46 8.04 26.64 -15.53
CA ASN A 46 8.18 26.52 -16.99
C ASN A 46 9.25 27.46 -17.58
N TRP A 47 9.91 28.25 -16.74
CA TRP A 47 10.93 29.20 -17.17
C TRP A 47 12.01 29.42 -16.09
N SER A 48 13.20 29.81 -16.54
CA SER A 48 14.29 30.34 -15.72
C SER A 48 15.19 31.26 -16.56
N SER A 49 16.12 31.96 -15.92
CA SER A 49 17.01 32.86 -16.60
C SER A 49 17.92 32.21 -17.67
N ASN A 50 18.21 30.92 -17.52
CA ASN A 50 19.01 30.10 -18.43
C ASN A 50 18.19 29.17 -19.34
N PHE A 51 16.85 29.19 -19.25
CA PHE A 51 16.00 28.20 -19.93
C PHE A 51 16.17 28.22 -21.46
N ALA A 52 16.27 29.40 -22.07
CA ALA A 52 16.50 29.52 -23.52
C ALA A 52 17.84 28.90 -23.96
N ALA A 53 18.90 29.08 -23.16
CA ALA A 53 20.21 28.49 -23.45
C ALA A 53 20.19 26.96 -23.27
N GLU A 54 19.55 26.47 -22.22
CA GLU A 54 19.32 25.03 -21.98
C GLU A 54 18.51 24.39 -23.11
N PHE A 55 17.44 25.05 -23.54
CA PHE A 55 16.62 24.58 -24.66
C PHE A 55 17.47 24.49 -25.94
N GLN A 56 18.21 25.56 -26.29
CA GLN A 56 19.08 25.58 -27.47
C GLN A 56 20.12 24.47 -27.42
N SER A 57 20.77 24.28 -26.28
CA SER A 57 21.76 23.23 -26.09
C SER A 57 21.20 21.83 -26.27
N ARG A 58 19.99 21.59 -25.78
CA ARG A 58 19.33 20.26 -25.78
C ARG A 58 18.56 19.98 -27.09
N ARG A 59 17.99 20.99 -27.73
CA ARG A 59 17.12 20.85 -28.91
C ARG A 59 17.80 21.25 -30.23
N GLY A 60 18.92 21.97 -30.18
CA GLY A 60 19.72 22.35 -31.33
C GLY A 60 19.19 23.58 -32.11
N TYR A 61 18.21 24.32 -31.54
CA TYR A 61 17.68 25.53 -32.15
C TYR A 61 17.22 26.53 -31.08
N GLU A 62 17.07 27.82 -31.50
CA GLU A 62 16.67 28.91 -30.59
C GLU A 62 15.17 28.85 -30.26
N LEU A 63 14.82 29.03 -28.97
CA LEU A 63 13.43 29.07 -28.50
C LEU A 63 12.78 30.45 -28.68
N MET A 64 13.56 31.53 -28.61
CA MET A 64 13.02 32.90 -28.54
C MET A 64 12.04 33.26 -29.67
N PRO A 65 12.26 32.88 -30.94
CA PRO A 65 11.30 33.14 -32.02
C PRO A 65 9.95 32.45 -31.84
N TYR A 66 9.89 31.39 -31.01
CA TYR A 66 8.71 30.55 -30.80
C TYR A 66 7.97 30.84 -29.48
N LEU A 67 8.41 31.85 -28.70
CA LEU A 67 7.73 32.19 -27.44
C LEU A 67 6.21 32.45 -27.55
N PRO A 68 5.69 33.04 -28.65
CA PRO A 68 4.24 33.21 -28.78
C PRO A 68 3.43 31.90 -28.74
N LEU A 69 4.04 30.74 -29.04
CA LEU A 69 3.40 29.43 -28.88
C LEU A 69 2.97 29.17 -27.44
N LEU A 70 3.78 29.61 -26.45
CA LEU A 70 3.44 29.44 -25.02
C LEU A 70 2.24 30.28 -24.59
N ALA A 71 1.88 31.28 -25.38
CA ALA A 71 0.66 32.09 -25.24
C ALA A 71 -0.48 31.61 -26.16
N GLY A 72 -0.32 30.48 -26.85
CA GLY A 72 -1.34 29.87 -27.70
C GLY A 72 -1.40 30.40 -29.14
N PHE A 73 -0.39 31.15 -29.62
CA PHE A 73 -0.33 31.63 -31.00
C PHE A 73 0.47 30.67 -31.89
N PRO A 74 -0.17 29.96 -32.84
CA PRO A 74 0.55 29.06 -33.75
C PRO A 74 1.56 29.82 -34.61
N ILE A 75 2.74 29.22 -34.85
CA ILE A 75 3.81 29.77 -35.68
C ILE A 75 4.19 28.77 -36.76
N GLU A 76 4.39 29.27 -38.00
CA GLU A 76 4.72 28.51 -39.21
C GLU A 76 3.63 27.51 -39.60
N SER A 77 3.47 26.43 -38.84
CA SER A 77 2.49 25.38 -39.04
C SER A 77 2.10 24.71 -37.73
N VAL A 78 0.94 24.03 -37.73
CA VAL A 78 0.51 23.20 -36.59
C VAL A 78 1.57 22.16 -36.23
N LYS A 79 2.15 21.48 -37.20
CA LYS A 79 3.21 20.48 -37.00
C LYS A 79 4.45 21.07 -36.32
N LYS A 80 4.90 22.26 -36.77
CA LYS A 80 6.06 22.92 -36.16
C LYS A 80 5.73 23.43 -34.75
N SER A 81 4.55 24.00 -34.58
CA SER A 81 4.07 24.48 -33.28
C SER A 81 4.02 23.35 -32.25
N GLU A 82 3.45 22.22 -32.57
CA GLU A 82 3.38 21.04 -31.70
C GLU A 82 4.77 20.47 -31.40
N GLN A 83 5.68 20.45 -32.39
CA GLN A 83 7.06 20.03 -32.17
C GLN A 83 7.76 20.92 -31.12
N VAL A 84 7.68 22.25 -31.27
CA VAL A 84 8.32 23.16 -30.32
C VAL A 84 7.73 23.04 -28.92
N LEU A 85 6.39 22.93 -28.80
CA LEU A 85 5.74 22.73 -27.51
C LEU A 85 6.16 21.40 -26.84
N ARG A 86 6.32 20.34 -27.64
CA ARG A 86 6.88 19.07 -27.17
C ARG A 86 8.31 19.24 -26.66
N ASP A 87 9.16 19.92 -27.43
CA ASP A 87 10.55 20.16 -27.10
C ASP A 87 10.70 21.00 -25.82
N VAL A 88 9.82 21.99 -25.60
CA VAL A 88 9.74 22.76 -24.36
C VAL A 88 9.40 21.86 -23.18
N ARG A 89 8.33 21.04 -23.28
CA ARG A 89 7.93 20.12 -22.19
C ARG A 89 9.03 19.10 -21.89
N THR A 90 9.67 18.56 -22.91
CA THR A 90 10.80 17.63 -22.74
C THR A 90 11.98 18.28 -22.06
N THR A 91 12.32 19.53 -22.43
CA THR A 91 13.40 20.29 -21.77
C THR A 91 13.09 20.52 -20.29
N ILE A 92 11.85 20.85 -19.95
CA ILE A 92 11.41 20.99 -18.55
C ILE A 92 11.61 19.67 -17.79
N ALA A 93 11.15 18.55 -18.35
CA ALA A 93 11.26 17.24 -17.72
C ALA A 93 12.72 16.82 -17.48
N GLU A 94 13.60 17.08 -18.45
CA GLU A 94 15.03 16.83 -18.31
C GLU A 94 15.66 17.71 -17.23
N LEU A 95 15.36 19.01 -17.18
CA LEU A 95 15.90 19.94 -16.18
C LEU A 95 15.43 19.58 -14.75
N VAL A 96 14.23 19.10 -14.57
CA VAL A 96 13.74 18.59 -13.28
C VAL A 96 14.66 17.47 -12.76
N ASN A 97 15.01 16.51 -13.60
CA ASN A 97 15.91 15.44 -13.20
C ASN A 97 17.38 15.91 -13.11
N ASP A 98 17.91 16.50 -14.20
CA ASP A 98 19.34 16.75 -14.37
C ASP A 98 19.87 17.86 -13.47
N VAL A 99 19.01 18.84 -13.13
CA VAL A 99 19.38 19.94 -12.24
C VAL A 99 18.84 19.70 -10.84
N PHE A 100 17.52 19.68 -10.66
CA PHE A 100 16.96 19.66 -9.31
C PHE A 100 17.32 18.38 -8.53
N PHE A 101 16.94 17.22 -9.03
CA PHE A 101 17.20 15.96 -8.30
C PHE A 101 18.67 15.58 -8.28
N THR A 102 19.42 15.82 -9.37
CA THR A 102 20.85 15.49 -9.43
C THR A 102 21.67 16.33 -8.46
N VAL A 103 21.41 17.64 -8.36
CA VAL A 103 22.12 18.49 -7.39
C VAL A 103 21.76 18.11 -5.96
N MET A 104 20.48 17.86 -5.68
CA MET A 104 20.05 17.41 -4.35
C MET A 104 20.71 16.08 -3.96
N GLN A 105 20.72 15.08 -4.86
CA GLN A 105 21.35 13.80 -4.60
C GLN A 105 22.85 13.92 -4.40
N LYS A 106 23.54 14.67 -5.26
CA LYS A 106 24.99 14.89 -5.15
C LYS A 106 25.37 15.48 -3.79
N ASN A 107 24.60 16.45 -3.34
CA ASN A 107 24.81 17.08 -2.04
C ASN A 107 24.48 16.13 -0.88
N ALA A 108 23.37 15.42 -0.92
CA ALA A 108 23.01 14.42 0.09
C ALA A 108 24.11 13.36 0.25
N LYS A 109 24.62 12.84 -0.87
CA LYS A 109 25.74 11.87 -0.87
C LYS A 109 27.03 12.43 -0.28
N ALA A 110 27.33 13.71 -0.48
CA ALA A 110 28.49 14.36 0.14
C ALA A 110 28.40 14.37 1.68
N TYR A 111 27.20 14.34 2.24
CA TYR A 111 26.94 14.20 3.67
C TYR A 111 26.72 12.74 4.13
N GLY A 112 26.90 11.76 3.24
CA GLY A 112 26.70 10.34 3.54
C GLY A 112 25.23 9.93 3.65
N CYS A 113 24.32 10.70 3.02
CA CYS A 113 22.89 10.47 3.01
C CYS A 113 22.40 9.93 1.65
N GLU A 114 21.38 9.09 1.68
CA GLU A 114 20.57 8.72 0.51
C GLU A 114 19.47 9.77 0.29
N THR A 115 18.95 9.86 -0.92
CA THR A 115 17.79 10.68 -1.26
C THR A 115 16.54 9.82 -1.35
N SER A 116 15.45 10.35 -0.80
CA SER A 116 14.09 9.85 -0.96
C SER A 116 13.25 10.93 -1.60
N ALA A 117 12.40 10.60 -2.56
CA ALA A 117 11.51 11.58 -3.16
C ALA A 117 10.19 10.98 -3.60
N GLU A 118 9.16 11.78 -3.46
CA GLU A 118 7.84 11.50 -4.01
C GLU A 118 7.74 11.90 -5.49
N CYS A 119 6.58 11.63 -6.06
CA CYS A 119 6.28 11.89 -7.46
C CYS A 119 6.23 13.39 -7.76
N VAL A 120 6.69 13.79 -8.94
CA VAL A 120 6.62 15.18 -9.42
C VAL A 120 5.33 15.51 -10.16
N ALA A 121 4.62 14.51 -10.61
CA ALA A 121 3.33 14.66 -11.27
C ALA A 121 2.18 14.52 -10.24
N PRO A 122 1.00 15.10 -10.48
CA PRO A 122 0.59 15.83 -11.70
C PRO A 122 0.92 17.33 -11.70
N THR A 123 1.51 17.89 -10.65
CA THR A 123 1.71 19.34 -10.53
C THR A 123 2.86 19.87 -11.37
N MET A 124 3.78 19.01 -11.81
CA MET A 124 4.87 19.38 -12.70
C MET A 124 4.73 18.75 -14.09
N VAL A 125 5.02 19.53 -15.16
CA VAL A 125 5.13 19.01 -16.53
C VAL A 125 6.40 18.18 -16.64
N SER A 126 6.30 16.86 -16.45
CA SER A 126 7.44 15.96 -16.37
C SER A 126 7.10 14.56 -16.87
N ASP A 127 8.14 13.74 -16.93
CA ASP A 127 8.07 12.28 -16.96
C ASP A 127 7.98 11.79 -15.51
N GLY A 128 6.87 11.19 -15.12
CA GLY A 128 6.60 10.76 -13.73
C GLY A 128 7.61 9.75 -13.18
N MET A 129 8.36 9.06 -14.04
CA MET A 129 9.33 8.05 -13.63
C MET A 129 10.80 8.52 -13.75
N LEU A 130 11.10 9.56 -14.55
CA LEU A 130 12.48 9.91 -14.89
C LEU A 130 13.35 10.28 -13.69
N HIS A 131 12.81 11.03 -12.73
CA HIS A 131 13.57 11.46 -11.55
C HIS A 131 13.96 10.27 -10.63
N PHE A 132 13.27 9.15 -10.70
CA PHE A 132 13.64 7.92 -9.99
C PHE A 132 14.91 7.24 -10.54
N LYS A 133 15.41 7.66 -11.71
CA LYS A 133 16.77 7.35 -12.17
C LYS A 133 17.81 7.84 -11.16
N THR A 134 17.62 9.05 -10.66
CA THR A 134 18.54 9.75 -9.76
C THR A 134 18.26 9.43 -8.29
N VAL A 135 17.01 9.51 -7.85
CA VAL A 135 16.61 9.30 -6.46
C VAL A 135 16.94 7.89 -5.98
N ASP A 136 17.52 7.77 -4.79
CA ASP A 136 17.92 6.45 -4.25
C ASP A 136 16.72 5.62 -3.76
N ARG A 137 15.67 6.28 -3.22
CA ARG A 137 14.46 5.66 -2.68
C ARG A 137 13.21 6.27 -3.32
N PRO A 138 12.68 5.68 -4.39
CA PRO A 138 11.40 6.08 -4.98
C PRO A 138 10.26 6.01 -3.97
N MET A 139 9.40 7.03 -3.97
CA MET A 139 8.24 7.13 -3.10
C MET A 139 7.03 7.64 -3.88
N GLY A 140 5.87 7.15 -3.53
CA GLY A 140 4.57 7.66 -3.95
C GLY A 140 3.69 7.83 -2.73
N GLU A 141 2.40 8.09 -2.93
CA GLU A 141 1.44 8.21 -1.83
C GLU A 141 0.13 7.48 -2.13
N PHE A 142 -0.51 6.95 -1.08
CA PHE A 142 -1.87 6.46 -1.18
C PHE A 142 -2.74 6.97 -0.05
N TRP A 143 -4.01 7.15 -0.38
CA TRP A 143 -4.97 7.81 0.49
C TRP A 143 -6.00 6.84 1.05
N LEU A 144 -6.48 7.15 2.26
CA LEU A 144 -7.56 6.44 2.93
C LEU A 144 -8.88 7.17 2.69
N LYS A 145 -9.97 6.43 2.40
CA LYS A 145 -11.34 6.97 2.23
C LYS A 145 -11.46 8.10 1.19
N SER A 146 -10.57 8.16 0.22
CA SER A 146 -10.59 9.21 -0.78
C SER A 146 -10.57 8.65 -2.19
N PRO A 147 -11.73 8.30 -2.77
CA PRO A 147 -11.80 7.77 -4.13
C PRO A 147 -11.34 8.77 -5.20
N THR A 148 -11.32 10.06 -4.89
CA THR A 148 -10.90 11.12 -5.81
C THR A 148 -9.44 11.53 -5.66
N HIS A 149 -8.81 11.18 -4.53
CA HIS A 149 -7.41 11.47 -4.22
C HIS A 149 -6.59 10.20 -3.98
N ASP A 150 -7.18 9.03 -4.14
CA ASP A 150 -6.39 7.81 -4.19
C ASP A 150 -5.52 7.92 -5.45
N LYS A 151 -4.28 8.30 -5.27
CA LYS A 151 -3.33 8.60 -6.35
C LYS A 151 -2.59 7.34 -6.83
N PRO A 152 -3.30 6.35 -7.42
CA PRO A 152 -2.68 5.12 -7.86
C PRO A 152 -1.62 5.36 -8.93
N ASN A 153 -1.74 6.45 -9.70
CA ASN A 153 -0.72 6.85 -10.67
C ASN A 153 0.62 7.15 -10.00
N ASP A 154 0.60 7.84 -8.84
CA ASP A 154 1.82 8.17 -8.10
C ASP A 154 2.49 6.89 -7.59
N MET A 155 1.71 5.95 -7.08
CA MET A 155 2.21 4.65 -6.66
C MET A 155 2.80 3.85 -7.83
N LEU A 156 2.13 3.83 -9.00
CA LEU A 156 2.63 3.12 -10.17
C LEU A 156 3.88 3.79 -10.78
N ASP A 157 3.98 5.13 -10.74
CA ASP A 157 5.20 5.83 -11.14
C ASP A 157 6.38 5.42 -10.24
N ALA A 158 6.18 5.38 -8.92
CA ALA A 158 7.20 4.98 -7.97
C ALA A 158 7.59 3.51 -8.13
N ILE A 159 6.61 2.59 -8.29
CA ILE A 159 6.85 1.15 -8.44
C ILE A 159 7.56 0.87 -9.77
N SER A 160 6.98 1.30 -10.89
CA SER A 160 7.57 1.08 -12.20
C SER A 160 8.92 1.78 -12.33
N GLY A 161 9.01 3.05 -11.86
CA GLY A 161 10.26 3.80 -11.85
C GLY A 161 11.36 3.10 -11.03
N ALA A 162 11.02 2.55 -9.87
CA ALA A 162 11.97 1.75 -9.08
C ALA A 162 12.46 0.51 -9.86
N HIS A 163 11.55 -0.26 -10.42
CA HIS A 163 11.89 -1.50 -11.11
C HIS A 163 12.76 -1.26 -12.36
N ILE A 164 12.38 -0.30 -13.22
CA ILE A 164 13.13 -0.03 -14.45
C ILE A 164 14.52 0.58 -14.22
N TYR A 165 14.72 1.27 -13.09
CA TYR A 165 16.01 1.82 -12.68
C TYR A 165 16.74 0.99 -11.62
N GLY A 166 16.29 -0.25 -11.35
CA GLY A 166 16.97 -1.21 -10.47
C GLY A 166 16.94 -0.88 -8.99
N LYS A 167 15.91 -0.17 -8.51
CA LYS A 167 15.73 0.15 -7.09
C LYS A 167 14.82 -0.89 -6.44
N ASN A 168 15.22 -1.41 -5.28
CA ASN A 168 14.46 -2.46 -4.59
C ASN A 168 13.50 -1.95 -3.51
N ILE A 169 13.82 -0.80 -2.89
CA ILE A 169 12.99 -0.22 -1.84
C ILE A 169 12.07 0.82 -2.44
N ILE A 170 10.77 0.58 -2.28
CA ILE A 170 9.71 1.43 -2.82
C ILE A 170 8.88 1.93 -1.65
N GLN A 171 8.97 3.22 -1.41
CA GLN A 171 8.36 3.89 -0.27
C GLN A 171 6.95 4.37 -0.60
N SER A 172 6.17 4.62 0.44
CA SER A 172 4.86 5.23 0.32
C SER A 172 4.55 6.11 1.53
N GLU A 173 4.14 7.36 1.28
CA GLU A 173 3.30 8.09 2.21
C GLU A 173 1.96 7.35 2.30
N SER A 174 1.53 7.01 3.50
CA SER A 174 0.50 5.99 3.68
C SER A 174 -0.62 6.46 4.58
N PHE A 175 -1.86 6.26 4.13
CA PHE A 175 -3.09 6.55 4.86
C PHE A 175 -3.41 8.04 5.00
N THR A 176 -2.91 8.88 4.11
CA THR A 176 -3.35 10.26 3.99
C THR A 176 -4.85 10.29 3.72
N GLN A 177 -5.55 11.21 4.35
CA GLN A 177 -6.97 11.44 4.12
C GLN A 177 -7.34 12.89 4.44
N LEU A 178 -8.52 13.33 3.96
CA LEU A 178 -9.12 14.59 4.34
C LEU A 178 -10.25 14.35 5.33
N ARG A 179 -10.42 15.28 6.25
CA ARG A 179 -11.58 15.31 7.17
C ARG A 179 -11.65 14.08 8.07
N THR A 180 -10.55 13.76 8.74
CA THR A 180 -10.49 12.70 9.76
C THR A 180 -11.66 12.80 10.74
N ASN A 181 -12.37 11.70 10.93
CA ASN A 181 -13.49 11.57 11.85
C ASN A 181 -13.13 10.84 13.15
N TRP A 182 -11.86 10.45 13.30
CA TRP A 182 -11.35 9.68 14.43
C TRP A 182 -11.99 8.28 14.58
N ASP A 183 -12.42 7.71 13.45
CA ASP A 183 -12.99 6.36 13.37
C ASP A 183 -11.99 5.32 12.83
N GLU A 184 -10.77 5.75 12.51
CA GLU A 184 -9.73 4.93 11.92
C GLU A 184 -9.17 3.93 12.94
N ASP A 185 -9.04 2.68 12.51
CA ASP A 185 -8.44 1.59 13.27
C ASP A 185 -7.59 0.66 12.37
N PRO A 186 -6.70 -0.12 12.93
CA PRO A 186 -5.84 -1.05 12.19
C PRO A 186 -6.57 -2.01 11.25
N ALA A 187 -7.75 -2.51 11.60
CA ALA A 187 -8.52 -3.41 10.75
C ALA A 187 -9.03 -2.72 9.48
N MET A 188 -9.38 -1.42 9.58
CA MET A 188 -9.76 -0.58 8.45
C MET A 188 -8.57 -0.26 7.54
N LEU A 189 -7.37 -0.04 8.11
CA LEU A 189 -6.17 0.31 7.36
C LEU A 189 -5.61 -0.88 6.56
N LYS A 190 -5.74 -2.09 7.09
CA LYS A 190 -5.13 -3.30 6.53
C LYS A 190 -5.51 -3.60 5.08
N PRO A 191 -6.80 -3.64 4.66
CA PRO A 191 -7.16 -3.99 3.28
C PRO A 191 -6.56 -3.03 2.24
N VAL A 192 -6.51 -1.74 2.57
CA VAL A 192 -5.90 -0.71 1.70
C VAL A 192 -4.40 -0.96 1.59
N LEU A 193 -3.72 -1.16 2.71
CA LEU A 193 -2.30 -1.45 2.74
C LEU A 193 -1.94 -2.71 1.96
N ASP A 194 -2.69 -3.79 2.17
CA ASP A 194 -2.47 -5.06 1.48
C ASP A 194 -2.59 -4.93 -0.04
N ARG A 195 -3.53 -4.11 -0.51
CA ARG A 195 -3.68 -3.81 -1.93
C ARG A 195 -2.42 -3.12 -2.48
N TYR A 196 -1.86 -2.15 -1.75
CA TYR A 196 -0.65 -1.46 -2.18
C TYR A 196 0.61 -2.32 -2.02
N PHE A 197 0.68 -3.19 -1.01
CA PHE A 197 1.71 -4.22 -0.93
C PHE A 197 1.66 -5.15 -2.15
N ALA A 198 0.47 -5.55 -2.57
CA ALA A 198 0.28 -6.37 -3.77
C ALA A 198 0.63 -5.63 -5.07
N LEU A 199 0.52 -4.30 -5.12
CA LEU A 199 1.00 -3.51 -6.26
C LEU A 199 2.52 -3.42 -6.32
N GLY A 200 3.23 -3.49 -5.17
CA GLY A 200 4.68 -3.53 -5.15
C GLY A 200 5.37 -2.61 -4.15
N ILE A 201 4.65 -1.82 -3.34
CA ILE A 201 5.31 -1.05 -2.27
C ILE A 201 5.86 -1.99 -1.20
N ASN A 202 6.95 -1.58 -0.55
CA ASN A 202 7.56 -2.39 0.49
C ASN A 202 8.17 -1.59 1.65
N LYS A 203 7.88 -0.28 1.72
CA LYS A 203 8.29 0.60 2.81
C LYS A 203 7.24 1.66 3.08
N VAL A 204 6.60 1.57 4.24
CA VAL A 204 5.49 2.43 4.67
C VAL A 204 6.00 3.59 5.52
N PHE A 205 5.50 4.78 5.26
CA PHE A 205 5.59 5.96 6.12
C PHE A 205 4.18 6.36 6.51
N PHE A 206 3.89 6.32 7.79
CA PHE A 206 2.56 6.65 8.29
C PHE A 206 2.31 8.17 8.22
N HIS A 207 1.32 8.59 7.52
CA HIS A 207 0.85 9.96 7.49
C HIS A 207 -0.43 10.08 8.34
N VAL A 208 -0.35 10.61 9.60
CA VAL A 208 0.71 11.52 10.02
C VAL A 208 0.98 11.41 11.54
N PHE A 209 2.13 11.85 11.97
CA PHE A 209 2.41 12.19 13.36
C PHE A 209 2.27 13.70 13.55
N VAL A 210 1.44 14.12 14.50
CA VAL A 210 1.27 15.53 14.88
C VAL A 210 1.66 15.74 16.33
N HIS A 211 2.47 16.74 16.60
CA HIS A 211 2.85 17.09 17.97
C HIS A 211 1.66 17.62 18.76
N ASN A 212 1.24 16.90 19.77
CA ASN A 212 0.29 17.39 20.77
C ASN A 212 1.05 17.88 22.02
N PRO A 213 1.09 19.21 22.29
CA PRO A 213 1.78 19.75 23.45
C PRO A 213 1.01 19.53 24.76
N TYR A 214 -0.27 19.19 24.70
CA TYR A 214 -1.13 19.03 25.86
C TYR A 214 -1.01 17.60 26.43
N MET A 215 -0.81 17.51 27.73
CA MET A 215 -0.76 16.21 28.42
C MET A 215 -2.11 15.78 28.98
N ASP A 216 -3.02 16.71 29.12
CA ASP A 216 -4.36 16.58 29.72
C ASP A 216 -5.50 16.58 28.68
N LYS A 217 -5.18 16.71 27.39
CA LYS A 217 -6.15 16.79 26.30
C LYS A 217 -5.87 15.76 25.23
N ALA A 218 -6.87 14.94 24.92
CA ALA A 218 -6.82 13.90 23.90
C ALA A 218 -8.13 13.87 23.10
N PRO A 219 -8.10 13.55 21.81
CA PRO A 219 -6.96 13.15 20.98
C PRO A 219 -5.95 14.26 20.66
N GLY A 220 -6.26 15.54 20.94
CA GLY A 220 -5.33 16.65 20.85
C GLY A 220 -5.30 17.37 19.50
N THR A 221 -4.13 17.89 19.14
CA THR A 221 -3.92 18.67 17.92
C THR A 221 -3.92 17.81 16.65
N THR A 222 -4.31 18.44 15.53
CA THR A 222 -4.39 17.84 14.20
C THR A 222 -3.60 18.65 13.17
N LEU A 223 -3.46 18.13 11.97
CA LEU A 223 -2.99 18.84 10.79
C LEU A 223 -4.22 19.28 9.97
N ASP A 224 -5.05 20.17 10.55
CA ASP A 224 -6.32 20.68 9.98
C ASP A 224 -7.26 19.56 9.43
N GLY A 225 -7.24 18.38 10.08
CA GLY A 225 -8.02 17.21 9.68
C GLY A 225 -7.43 16.41 8.51
N ILE A 226 -6.20 16.72 8.11
CA ILE A 226 -5.46 15.94 7.09
C ILE A 226 -4.68 14.81 7.77
N GLY A 227 -4.69 13.63 7.17
CA GLY A 227 -3.94 12.46 7.64
C GLY A 227 -4.70 11.56 8.62
N THR A 228 -4.11 10.43 8.91
CA THR A 228 -4.52 9.48 9.96
C THR A 228 -3.50 9.56 11.09
N TYR A 229 -3.95 9.84 12.31
CA TYR A 229 -3.03 10.22 13.40
C TYR A 229 -2.44 9.00 14.11
N PHE A 230 -1.13 8.82 13.96
CA PHE A 230 -0.34 7.78 14.61
C PHE A 230 0.46 8.41 15.76
N GLN A 231 -0.17 8.61 16.91
CA GLN A 231 0.41 9.33 18.02
C GLN A 231 -0.05 8.77 19.38
N ARG A 232 0.67 9.14 20.47
CA ARG A 232 0.45 8.62 21.83
C ARG A 232 -0.98 8.78 22.35
N ASP A 233 -1.70 9.78 21.86
CA ASP A 233 -3.05 10.11 22.31
C ASP A 233 -4.14 9.35 21.54
N GLN A 234 -3.76 8.53 20.55
CA GLN A 234 -4.68 7.60 19.90
C GLN A 234 -5.11 6.51 20.88
N THR A 235 -6.40 6.19 20.93
CA THR A 235 -6.93 5.17 21.85
C THR A 235 -6.22 3.83 21.71
N TRP A 236 -5.97 3.43 20.47
CA TRP A 236 -5.35 2.15 20.12
C TRP A 236 -3.81 2.22 19.98
N TRP A 237 -3.16 3.30 20.45
CA TRP A 237 -1.70 3.44 20.34
C TRP A 237 -0.94 2.22 20.89
N LYS A 238 -1.27 1.78 22.12
CA LYS A 238 -0.60 0.63 22.73
C LYS A 238 -0.91 -0.69 22.01
N PRO A 239 -2.17 -1.12 21.87
CA PRO A 239 -2.49 -2.38 21.19
C PRO A 239 -2.21 -2.32 19.68
N GLY A 240 -2.14 -1.15 19.07
CA GLY A 240 -1.77 -0.93 17.68
C GLY A 240 -0.36 -1.38 17.30
N LYS A 241 0.51 -1.67 18.29
CA LYS A 241 1.80 -2.32 18.06
C LYS A 241 1.65 -3.62 17.25
N ALA A 242 0.59 -4.38 17.44
CA ALA A 242 0.34 -5.61 16.69
C ALA A 242 0.18 -5.36 15.18
N PHE A 243 -0.44 -4.24 14.79
CA PHE A 243 -0.49 -3.79 13.40
C PHE A 243 0.88 -3.37 12.86
N VAL A 244 1.66 -2.64 13.66
CA VAL A 244 3.02 -2.24 13.26
C VAL A 244 3.92 -3.47 13.07
N ASP A 245 3.81 -4.48 13.94
CA ASP A 245 4.52 -5.75 13.79
C ASP A 245 4.12 -6.50 12.52
N TYR A 246 2.82 -6.48 12.17
CA TYR A 246 2.32 -7.00 10.90
C TYR A 246 2.98 -6.28 9.71
N VAL A 247 2.96 -4.94 9.71
CA VAL A 247 3.59 -4.12 8.65
C VAL A 247 5.07 -4.44 8.53
N ALA A 248 5.78 -4.56 9.66
CA ALA A 248 7.21 -4.88 9.68
C ALA A 248 7.51 -6.26 9.06
N ARG A 249 6.70 -7.30 9.38
CA ARG A 249 6.85 -8.64 8.80
C ARG A 249 6.57 -8.63 7.30
N CYS A 250 5.50 -7.96 6.86
CA CYS A 250 5.20 -7.81 5.43
C CYS A 250 6.35 -7.12 4.70
N GLN A 251 6.85 -6.00 5.21
CA GLN A 251 7.97 -5.27 4.60
C GLN A 251 9.24 -6.12 4.54
N ALA A 252 9.57 -6.87 5.57
CA ALA A 252 10.74 -7.74 5.57
C ALA A 252 10.71 -8.76 4.42
N LEU A 253 9.55 -9.36 4.17
CA LEU A 253 9.37 -10.33 3.08
C LEU A 253 9.24 -9.66 1.70
N LEU A 254 8.60 -8.50 1.61
CA LEU A 254 8.43 -7.76 0.37
C LEU A 254 9.69 -7.00 -0.08
N GLN A 255 10.65 -6.78 0.80
CA GLN A 255 11.97 -6.23 0.47
C GLN A 255 12.98 -7.33 0.08
N TYR A 256 12.63 -8.59 0.29
CA TYR A 256 13.47 -9.74 -0.06
C TYR A 256 13.62 -9.86 -1.58
N GLY A 257 14.85 -10.21 -2.04
CA GLY A 257 15.13 -10.52 -3.45
C GLY A 257 14.76 -9.38 -4.41
N HIS A 258 14.13 -9.73 -5.52
CA HIS A 258 13.70 -8.80 -6.57
C HIS A 258 12.26 -9.10 -7.00
N PRO A 259 11.54 -8.12 -7.58
CA PRO A 259 10.19 -8.33 -8.08
C PRO A 259 10.20 -9.25 -9.31
N VAL A 260 9.16 -10.04 -9.45
CA VAL A 260 8.89 -10.84 -10.66
C VAL A 260 7.74 -10.20 -11.42
N THR A 261 8.06 -9.65 -12.59
CA THR A 261 7.12 -8.93 -13.46
C THR A 261 7.27 -9.41 -14.89
N ASP A 262 6.18 -9.85 -15.51
CA ASP A 262 6.22 -10.47 -16.83
C ASP A 262 6.18 -9.47 -17.99
N LEU A 263 5.45 -8.36 -17.82
CA LEU A 263 5.11 -7.43 -18.90
C LEU A 263 5.77 -6.07 -18.67
N ALA A 264 6.40 -5.54 -19.73
CA ALA A 264 6.84 -4.16 -19.79
C ALA A 264 5.98 -3.40 -20.81
N VAL A 265 5.38 -2.26 -20.41
CA VAL A 265 4.48 -1.48 -21.26
C VAL A 265 5.03 -0.08 -21.47
N PHE A 266 5.24 0.31 -22.73
CA PHE A 266 5.79 1.62 -23.08
C PHE A 266 4.78 2.74 -22.83
N THR A 267 5.21 3.82 -22.18
CA THR A 267 4.35 4.98 -21.86
C THR A 267 4.18 5.97 -23.02
N GLY A 268 4.93 5.79 -24.10
CA GLY A 268 5.06 6.82 -25.15
C GLY A 268 6.13 7.85 -24.81
N GLU A 269 6.32 8.83 -25.69
CA GLU A 269 7.35 9.89 -25.55
C GLU A 269 6.75 11.27 -25.29
N GLU A 270 5.44 11.45 -25.42
CA GLU A 270 4.77 12.73 -25.18
C GLU A 270 4.81 13.11 -23.69
N ILE A 271 5.16 14.35 -23.39
CA ILE A 271 5.20 14.91 -22.03
C ILE A 271 3.94 15.80 -21.81
N PRO A 272 3.30 15.77 -20.65
CA PRO A 272 3.56 14.91 -19.47
C PRO A 272 3.13 13.46 -19.67
N ARG A 273 3.85 12.55 -19.05
CA ARG A 273 3.50 11.12 -19.04
C ARG A 273 3.64 10.51 -17.66
N ARG A 274 2.91 9.43 -17.47
CA ARG A 274 2.84 8.68 -16.22
C ARG A 274 2.85 7.18 -16.51
N ALA A 275 3.12 6.38 -15.51
CA ALA A 275 2.87 4.95 -15.55
C ALA A 275 1.41 4.66 -15.95
N LEU A 276 1.20 3.63 -16.76
CA LEU A 276 -0.12 3.28 -17.25
C LEU A 276 -0.93 2.59 -16.16
N THR A 277 -2.10 3.12 -15.89
CA THR A 277 -3.06 2.52 -14.95
C THR A 277 -3.72 1.28 -15.56
N PRO A 278 -4.21 0.32 -14.75
CA PRO A 278 -4.84 -0.89 -15.25
C PRO A 278 -5.98 -0.69 -16.25
N ASP A 279 -6.80 0.34 -16.08
CA ASP A 279 -7.87 0.68 -17.00
C ASP A 279 -7.35 1.04 -18.41
N LYS A 280 -6.23 1.73 -18.50
CA LYS A 280 -5.58 2.05 -19.77
C LYS A 280 -5.01 0.81 -20.48
N LEU A 281 -4.70 -0.25 -19.72
CA LEU A 281 -4.22 -1.51 -20.29
C LEU A 281 -5.34 -2.39 -20.85
N VAL A 282 -6.57 -2.21 -20.42
CA VAL A 282 -7.71 -3.02 -20.86
C VAL A 282 -7.88 -3.03 -22.40
N PRO A 283 -7.89 -1.89 -23.10
CA PRO A 283 -7.95 -1.88 -24.56
C PRO A 283 -6.65 -2.34 -25.24
N ILE A 284 -5.51 -2.29 -24.51
CA ILE A 284 -4.21 -2.69 -25.05
C ILE A 284 -4.01 -4.21 -24.99
N LEU A 285 -4.54 -4.86 -23.94
CA LEU A 285 -4.34 -6.28 -23.64
C LEU A 285 -5.66 -7.08 -23.59
N PRO A 286 -6.52 -6.99 -24.63
CA PRO A 286 -7.86 -7.59 -24.61
C PRO A 286 -7.84 -9.11 -24.44
N GLY A 287 -6.80 -9.78 -24.91
CA GLY A 287 -6.63 -11.24 -24.77
C GLY A 287 -6.39 -11.70 -23.33
N ILE A 288 -5.88 -10.81 -22.47
CA ILE A 288 -5.65 -11.10 -21.03
C ILE A 288 -6.89 -10.77 -20.20
N VAL A 289 -7.44 -9.57 -20.39
CA VAL A 289 -8.50 -9.04 -19.52
C VAL A 289 -9.87 -9.61 -19.81
N GLY A 290 -10.06 -10.18 -21.01
CA GLY A 290 -11.31 -10.80 -21.45
C GLY A 290 -12.34 -9.81 -22.01
N LYS A 291 -13.21 -10.33 -22.88
CA LYS A 291 -14.16 -9.54 -23.68
C LYS A 291 -15.09 -8.65 -22.86
N LYS A 292 -15.66 -9.19 -21.78
CA LYS A 292 -16.61 -8.43 -20.93
C LYS A 292 -15.98 -7.19 -20.30
N ARG A 293 -14.73 -7.28 -19.86
CA ARG A 293 -14.02 -6.13 -19.29
C ARG A 293 -13.67 -5.09 -20.36
N VAL A 294 -13.25 -5.54 -21.54
CA VAL A 294 -13.01 -4.65 -22.68
C VAL A 294 -14.27 -3.87 -23.05
N GLU A 295 -15.43 -4.55 -23.14
CA GLU A 295 -16.72 -3.90 -23.44
C GLU A 295 -17.14 -2.89 -22.36
N LYS A 296 -16.94 -3.23 -21.08
CA LYS A 296 -17.21 -2.32 -19.95
C LYS A 296 -16.36 -1.06 -20.07
N GLU A 297 -15.07 -1.22 -20.33
CA GLU A 297 -14.12 -0.12 -20.43
C GLU A 297 -14.36 0.76 -21.66
N GLN A 298 -14.68 0.15 -22.80
CA GLN A 298 -15.06 0.89 -23.99
C GLN A 298 -16.29 1.79 -23.76
N LYS A 299 -17.30 1.30 -23.03
CA LYS A 299 -18.46 2.11 -22.62
C LYS A 299 -18.07 3.27 -21.71
N ARG A 300 -17.14 3.03 -20.77
CA ARG A 300 -16.63 4.08 -19.89
C ARG A 300 -15.88 5.16 -20.67
N LEU A 301 -15.01 4.77 -21.59
CA LEU A 301 -14.23 5.68 -22.43
C LEU A 301 -15.11 6.49 -23.40
N ALA A 302 -16.18 5.88 -23.93
CA ALA A 302 -17.14 6.58 -24.78
C ALA A 302 -17.86 7.73 -24.07
N ASN A 303 -17.95 7.68 -22.73
CA ASN A 303 -18.54 8.74 -21.92
C ASN A 303 -17.51 9.77 -21.43
N THR A 304 -16.24 9.63 -21.78
CA THR A 304 -15.20 10.59 -21.43
C THR A 304 -15.50 11.95 -22.06
N GLY A 305 -15.52 13.01 -21.25
CA GLY A 305 -15.85 14.36 -21.71
C GLY A 305 -17.36 14.69 -21.71
N GLN A 306 -18.22 13.74 -21.35
CA GLN A 306 -19.64 14.04 -21.11
C GLN A 306 -19.81 14.67 -19.71
N PRO A 307 -20.89 15.48 -19.49
CA PRO A 307 -21.21 15.99 -18.17
C PRO A 307 -21.36 14.84 -17.17
N MET A 308 -20.77 15.01 -15.98
CA MET A 308 -20.88 14.01 -14.93
C MET A 308 -22.30 13.99 -14.37
N CYS A 309 -22.93 12.82 -14.39
CA CYS A 309 -24.27 12.63 -13.82
C CYS A 309 -24.25 12.55 -12.28
N GLU A 310 -23.10 12.21 -11.69
CA GLU A 310 -22.92 12.12 -10.25
C GLU A 310 -21.74 12.98 -9.83
N MET A 311 -21.96 13.84 -8.84
CA MET A 311 -20.88 14.65 -8.25
C MET A 311 -20.09 13.76 -7.29
N PRO A 312 -18.77 13.55 -7.50
CA PRO A 312 -17.96 12.84 -6.55
C PRO A 312 -17.89 13.62 -5.23
N THR A 313 -17.95 12.90 -4.13
CA THR A 313 -17.68 13.46 -2.80
C THR A 313 -16.18 13.68 -2.68
N GLY A 314 -15.73 14.91 -2.71
CA GLY A 314 -14.31 15.27 -2.63
C GLY A 314 -13.89 16.25 -3.72
N VAL A 315 -12.61 16.30 -4.05
CA VAL A 315 -12.07 17.17 -5.09
C VAL A 315 -12.46 16.65 -6.47
N ASN A 316 -13.07 17.51 -7.28
CA ASN A 316 -13.60 17.19 -8.62
C ASN A 316 -12.51 16.95 -9.67
N HIS A 317 -11.65 15.97 -9.46
CA HIS A 317 -10.72 15.51 -10.49
C HIS A 317 -11.23 14.18 -11.05
N SER A 318 -11.98 14.28 -12.12
CA SER A 318 -12.62 13.14 -12.81
C SER A 318 -11.66 12.08 -13.35
N ALA A 319 -10.37 12.35 -13.40
CA ALA A 319 -9.38 11.46 -13.99
C ALA A 319 -9.10 10.18 -13.17
N ASN A 320 -9.47 10.14 -11.89
CA ASN A 320 -9.01 9.12 -10.96
C ASN A 320 -10.12 8.29 -10.31
N ILE A 321 -11.33 8.34 -10.82
CA ILE A 321 -12.43 7.50 -10.30
C ILE A 321 -12.28 6.08 -10.86
N LEU A 322 -11.29 5.37 -10.34
CA LEU A 322 -11.16 3.93 -10.53
C LEU A 322 -11.75 3.25 -9.30
N LYS A 323 -12.59 2.26 -9.56
CA LYS A 323 -13.07 1.42 -8.46
C LYS A 323 -11.90 0.60 -7.91
N ALA A 324 -11.82 0.46 -6.60
CA ALA A 324 -10.76 -0.31 -5.95
C ALA A 324 -10.62 -1.73 -6.56
N GLU A 325 -11.74 -2.35 -6.93
CA GLU A 325 -11.80 -3.67 -7.54
C GLU A 325 -11.05 -3.76 -8.89
N ASP A 326 -10.96 -2.67 -9.63
CA ASP A 326 -10.26 -2.64 -10.92
C ASP A 326 -8.73 -2.72 -10.77
N TRP A 327 -8.22 -2.54 -9.55
CA TRP A 327 -6.79 -2.61 -9.18
C TRP A 327 -6.36 -3.94 -8.61
N ILE A 328 -7.33 -4.79 -8.23
CA ILE A 328 -7.07 -6.12 -7.69
C ILE A 328 -6.91 -7.08 -8.86
N ASN A 329 -5.77 -7.78 -8.94
CA ASN A 329 -5.46 -8.74 -10.01
C ASN A 329 -5.87 -8.27 -11.42
N PRO A 330 -5.44 -7.07 -11.87
CA PRO A 330 -6.01 -6.40 -13.03
C PRO A 330 -5.76 -7.12 -14.36
N LEU A 331 -4.71 -7.91 -14.44
CA LEU A 331 -4.30 -8.64 -15.64
C LEU A 331 -4.38 -10.17 -15.45
N ASN A 332 -5.31 -10.65 -14.62
CA ASN A 332 -5.60 -12.07 -14.46
C ASN A 332 -4.35 -12.94 -14.21
N GLY A 333 -3.49 -12.49 -13.30
CA GLY A 333 -2.30 -13.23 -12.89
C GLY A 333 -1.01 -12.88 -13.62
N TYR A 334 -1.00 -11.84 -14.44
CA TYR A 334 0.22 -11.24 -14.97
C TYR A 334 0.53 -9.94 -14.23
N ALA A 335 1.79 -9.75 -13.85
CA ALA A 335 2.29 -8.48 -13.36
C ALA A 335 2.87 -7.65 -14.51
N TYR A 336 2.81 -6.32 -14.39
CA TYR A 336 3.36 -5.41 -15.38
C TYR A 336 4.06 -4.22 -14.72
N ASP A 337 5.02 -3.65 -15.45
CA ASP A 337 5.60 -2.33 -15.21
C ASP A 337 5.45 -1.45 -16.44
N SER A 338 5.34 -0.16 -16.21
CA SER A 338 5.50 0.83 -17.27
C SER A 338 6.97 1.17 -17.45
N PHE A 339 7.39 1.53 -18.66
CA PHE A 339 8.74 2.03 -18.89
C PHE A 339 8.74 3.25 -19.80
N ASN A 340 9.68 4.16 -19.54
CA ASN A 340 9.88 5.38 -20.30
C ASN A 340 11.00 5.24 -21.35
N LYS A 341 11.11 6.23 -22.21
CA LYS A 341 12.14 6.28 -23.26
C LYS A 341 13.56 6.20 -22.70
N ASP A 342 13.86 6.93 -21.61
CA ASP A 342 15.18 6.97 -21.03
C ASP A 342 15.68 5.58 -20.60
N ALA A 343 14.89 4.88 -19.81
CA ALA A 343 15.23 3.52 -19.38
C ALA A 343 15.34 2.55 -20.57
N PHE A 344 14.44 2.67 -21.55
CA PHE A 344 14.46 1.81 -22.71
C PHE A 344 15.71 1.97 -23.57
N LEU A 345 16.10 3.20 -23.89
CA LEU A 345 17.26 3.46 -24.75
C LEU A 345 18.57 3.14 -24.05
N HIS A 346 18.70 3.48 -22.76
CA HIS A 346 19.97 3.42 -22.06
C HIS A 346 20.20 2.12 -21.27
N LEU A 347 19.14 1.45 -20.82
CA LEU A 347 19.25 0.30 -19.91
C LEU A 347 18.76 -1.02 -20.53
N ALA A 348 17.86 -1.00 -21.53
CA ALA A 348 17.27 -2.21 -22.06
C ALA A 348 18.30 -3.12 -22.76
N LYS A 349 18.32 -4.39 -22.33
CA LYS A 349 19.20 -5.45 -22.88
C LYS A 349 18.39 -6.72 -23.07
N ALA A 350 18.70 -7.47 -24.12
CA ALA A 350 18.16 -8.83 -24.29
C ALA A 350 18.86 -9.78 -23.32
N LYS A 351 18.09 -10.55 -22.55
CA LYS A 351 18.60 -11.57 -21.62
C LYS A 351 17.59 -12.69 -21.43
N ASN A 352 18.03 -13.93 -21.59
CA ASN A 352 17.20 -15.13 -21.37
C ASN A 352 15.85 -15.11 -22.13
N GLY A 353 15.83 -14.61 -23.36
CA GLY A 353 14.62 -14.50 -24.18
C GLY A 353 13.66 -13.36 -23.81
N GLY A 354 14.00 -12.54 -22.83
CA GLY A 354 13.26 -11.37 -22.40
C GLY A 354 14.06 -10.07 -22.47
N MET A 355 13.44 -8.96 -22.09
CA MET A 355 14.09 -7.66 -21.92
C MET A 355 14.46 -7.45 -20.45
N GLN A 356 15.74 -7.27 -20.17
CA GLN A 356 16.19 -6.80 -18.86
C GLN A 356 16.18 -5.28 -18.83
N LEU A 357 15.56 -4.71 -17.79
CA LEU A 357 15.70 -3.31 -17.36
C LEU A 357 16.23 -3.28 -15.93
N GLY A 358 17.07 -2.30 -15.62
CA GLY A 358 17.80 -2.29 -14.37
C GLY A 358 18.72 -3.51 -14.24
N ASP A 359 18.97 -3.94 -13.00
CA ASP A 359 19.94 -5.02 -12.75
C ASP A 359 19.32 -6.41 -12.57
N SER A 360 18.00 -6.49 -12.34
CA SER A 360 17.38 -7.74 -11.89
C SER A 360 16.10 -8.15 -12.63
N THR A 361 15.26 -7.22 -13.07
CA THR A 361 13.96 -7.55 -13.64
C THR A 361 14.08 -7.93 -15.11
N ILE A 362 13.57 -9.12 -15.48
CA ILE A 362 13.52 -9.60 -16.87
C ILE A 362 12.05 -9.74 -17.28
N TYR A 363 11.64 -8.88 -18.21
CA TYR A 363 10.28 -8.88 -18.76
C TYR A 363 10.18 -9.86 -19.91
N LYS A 364 9.21 -10.76 -19.88
CA LYS A 364 8.98 -11.78 -20.92
C LYS A 364 8.37 -11.20 -22.20
N ALA A 365 7.63 -10.11 -22.07
CA ALA A 365 7.04 -9.41 -23.19
C ALA A 365 7.12 -7.89 -23.04
N VAL A 366 7.44 -7.22 -24.13
CA VAL A 366 7.49 -5.76 -24.26
C VAL A 366 6.33 -5.30 -25.14
N ILE A 367 5.58 -4.31 -24.68
CA ILE A 367 4.34 -3.89 -25.33
C ILE A 367 4.43 -2.40 -25.67
N PHE A 368 4.26 -2.06 -26.95
CA PHE A 368 4.10 -0.70 -27.42
C PHE A 368 2.62 -0.47 -27.71
N PRO A 369 1.90 0.35 -26.93
CA PRO A 369 0.50 0.63 -27.17
C PRO A 369 0.29 1.29 -28.54
N LYS A 370 -0.76 0.89 -29.25
CA LYS A 370 -1.10 1.49 -30.56
C LYS A 370 -1.32 2.99 -30.42
N GLY A 371 -0.65 3.77 -31.26
CA GLY A 371 -0.76 5.23 -31.25
C GLY A 371 0.09 5.93 -30.18
N SER A 372 0.93 5.19 -29.45
CA SER A 372 1.96 5.83 -28.60
C SER A 372 2.96 6.58 -29.48
N ASP A 373 3.30 7.78 -29.07
CA ASP A 373 4.35 8.56 -29.74
C ASP A 373 5.69 7.84 -29.57
N THR A 374 6.39 7.62 -30.69
CA THR A 374 7.57 6.74 -30.74
C THR A 374 8.56 7.28 -31.76
N SER A 375 9.74 7.70 -31.32
CA SER A 375 10.81 8.19 -32.19
C SER A 375 11.48 7.08 -32.99
N ALA A 376 12.20 7.47 -34.03
CA ALA A 376 12.96 6.55 -34.86
C ALA A 376 14.01 5.74 -34.08
N GLU A 377 14.66 6.35 -33.08
CA GLU A 377 15.63 5.64 -32.24
C GLU A 377 14.99 4.62 -31.32
N THR A 378 13.80 4.90 -30.76
CA THR A 378 13.03 3.95 -29.96
C THR A 378 12.57 2.77 -30.82
N ILE A 379 12.11 3.03 -32.06
CA ILE A 379 11.77 1.97 -33.02
C ILE A 379 13.01 1.11 -33.35
N ALA A 380 14.15 1.74 -33.64
CA ALA A 380 15.39 1.02 -33.92
C ALA A 380 15.84 0.12 -32.76
N LYS A 381 15.71 0.60 -31.51
CA LYS A 381 16.00 -0.19 -30.31
C LYS A 381 15.04 -1.35 -30.12
N ALA A 382 13.75 -1.15 -30.40
CA ALA A 382 12.76 -2.23 -30.37
C ALA A 382 13.08 -3.33 -31.39
N GLU A 383 13.48 -2.97 -32.59
CA GLU A 383 13.89 -3.92 -33.65
C GLU A 383 15.23 -4.63 -33.32
N GLU A 384 16.16 -3.95 -32.62
CA GLU A 384 17.36 -4.58 -32.08
C GLU A 384 17.01 -5.69 -31.10
N LEU A 385 16.13 -5.40 -30.13
CA LEU A 385 15.68 -6.36 -29.11
C LEU A 385 14.90 -7.53 -29.73
N LYS A 386 14.04 -7.29 -30.72
CA LYS A 386 13.35 -8.35 -31.47
C LYS A 386 14.33 -9.31 -32.14
N ARG A 387 15.36 -8.76 -32.82
CA ARG A 387 16.41 -9.58 -33.45
C ARG A 387 17.23 -10.39 -32.45
N ALA A 388 17.34 -9.90 -31.22
CA ALA A 388 17.98 -10.58 -30.10
C ALA A 388 17.06 -11.58 -29.38
N GLY A 389 15.83 -11.83 -29.89
CA GLY A 389 14.90 -12.84 -29.39
C GLY A 389 13.92 -12.35 -28.32
N VAL A 390 13.85 -11.04 -28.06
CA VAL A 390 12.86 -10.48 -27.14
C VAL A 390 11.48 -10.43 -27.82
N THR A 391 10.45 -10.88 -27.11
CA THR A 391 9.07 -10.77 -27.58
C THR A 391 8.58 -9.34 -27.47
N VAL A 392 8.39 -8.65 -28.61
CA VAL A 392 7.92 -7.25 -28.68
C VAL A 392 6.64 -7.21 -29.48
N PHE A 393 5.60 -6.59 -28.91
CA PHE A 393 4.31 -6.32 -29.54
C PHE A 393 4.19 -4.83 -29.84
N ASP A 394 3.94 -4.49 -31.07
CA ASP A 394 3.77 -3.11 -31.54
C ASP A 394 2.32 -2.74 -31.88
N THR A 395 1.55 -3.69 -32.37
CA THR A 395 0.13 -3.51 -32.69
C THR A 395 -0.59 -4.84 -32.68
N GLY A 396 -1.88 -4.83 -32.38
CA GLY A 396 -2.74 -6.00 -32.59
C GLY A 396 -2.47 -7.17 -31.67
N PHE A 397 -2.10 -6.91 -30.42
CA PHE A 397 -1.93 -7.94 -29.39
C PHE A 397 -3.20 -8.82 -29.27
N LYS A 398 -3.14 -10.05 -29.78
CA LYS A 398 -4.26 -11.01 -29.78
C LYS A 398 -4.18 -12.04 -28.64
N GLY A 399 -3.15 -11.98 -27.83
CA GLY A 399 -2.88 -12.87 -26.71
C GLY A 399 -1.38 -12.92 -26.39
N LEU A 400 -1.02 -13.33 -25.17
CA LEU A 400 0.38 -13.61 -24.84
C LEU A 400 0.79 -14.91 -25.51
N PRO A 401 1.92 -14.94 -26.22
CA PRO A 401 2.43 -16.19 -26.70
C PRO A 401 2.85 -17.04 -25.51
N ALA A 402 2.38 -18.26 -25.48
CA ALA A 402 2.98 -19.45 -24.87
C ALA A 402 3.56 -19.37 -23.46
N PHE A 403 3.29 -18.38 -22.62
CA PHE A 403 3.65 -18.48 -21.20
C PHE A 403 2.47 -18.26 -20.27
N GLU A 404 2.41 -19.09 -19.25
CA GLU A 404 1.35 -19.08 -18.26
C GLU A 404 1.45 -17.85 -17.37
N PRO A 405 0.31 -17.33 -16.87
CA PRO A 405 0.34 -16.27 -15.85
C PRO A 405 1.12 -16.73 -14.62
N ASP A 406 1.70 -15.80 -13.91
CA ASP A 406 2.51 -16.09 -12.73
C ASP A 406 1.67 -16.69 -11.59
N VAL A 407 0.45 -16.16 -11.43
CA VAL A 407 -0.54 -16.67 -10.47
C VAL A 407 -1.92 -16.74 -11.10
N ARG A 408 -2.68 -17.80 -10.81
CA ARG A 408 -4.11 -17.84 -11.09
C ARG A 408 -4.88 -17.87 -9.78
N VAL A 409 -5.59 -16.78 -9.49
CA VAL A 409 -6.43 -16.59 -8.31
C VAL A 409 -7.71 -15.86 -8.72
N PRO A 410 -8.79 -15.88 -7.92
CA PRO A 410 -9.99 -15.09 -8.18
C PRO A 410 -9.70 -13.59 -8.32
N ALA A 411 -10.57 -12.86 -9.02
CA ALA A 411 -10.38 -11.44 -9.34
C ALA A 411 -10.27 -10.51 -8.11
N ASN A 412 -10.81 -10.92 -6.98
CA ASN A 412 -10.81 -10.20 -5.69
C ASN A 412 -9.66 -10.59 -4.76
N ILE A 413 -8.71 -11.37 -5.23
CA ILE A 413 -7.48 -11.74 -4.52
C ILE A 413 -6.32 -10.93 -5.09
N ALA A 414 -5.75 -10.06 -4.27
CA ALA A 414 -4.57 -9.29 -4.60
C ALA A 414 -3.31 -10.12 -4.37
N TRP A 415 -2.28 -9.91 -5.20
CA TRP A 415 -1.06 -10.69 -5.11
C TRP A 415 0.17 -9.93 -5.65
N THR A 416 1.35 -10.32 -5.17
CA THR A 416 2.64 -9.97 -5.77
C THR A 416 3.65 -11.09 -5.55
N HIS A 417 4.70 -11.12 -6.37
CA HIS A 417 5.73 -12.15 -6.37
C HIS A 417 7.13 -11.54 -6.21
N ARG A 418 7.91 -12.12 -5.30
CA ARG A 418 9.32 -11.80 -5.08
C ARG A 418 10.16 -13.08 -5.22
N SER A 419 11.32 -12.99 -5.87
CA SER A 419 12.26 -14.11 -6.06
C SER A 419 13.66 -13.75 -5.56
N GLY A 420 14.38 -14.73 -5.01
CA GLY A 420 15.73 -14.52 -4.50
C GLY A 420 16.40 -15.82 -4.08
N GLU A 421 17.48 -15.72 -3.30
CA GLU A 421 18.32 -16.87 -2.91
C GLU A 421 17.60 -17.93 -2.04
N ILE A 422 16.60 -17.51 -1.26
CA ILE A 422 15.84 -18.44 -0.39
C ILE A 422 14.79 -19.20 -1.21
N GLY A 423 14.26 -18.59 -2.27
CA GLY A 423 13.18 -19.11 -3.10
C GLY A 423 12.23 -18.04 -3.59
N ASP A 424 11.02 -18.46 -3.94
CA ASP A 424 9.94 -17.59 -4.41
C ASP A 424 8.94 -17.31 -3.29
N ILE A 425 8.54 -16.07 -3.15
CA ILE A 425 7.63 -15.58 -2.13
C ILE A 425 6.44 -14.88 -2.81
N TYR A 426 5.24 -15.41 -2.62
CA TYR A 426 4.00 -14.81 -3.10
C TYR A 426 3.21 -14.23 -1.92
N PHE A 427 2.94 -12.93 -1.95
CA PHE A 427 1.97 -12.31 -1.06
C PHE A 427 0.57 -12.46 -1.66
N ILE A 428 -0.38 -12.98 -0.88
CA ILE A 428 -1.76 -13.23 -1.30
C ILE A 428 -2.69 -12.57 -0.29
N SER A 429 -3.60 -11.72 -0.74
CA SER A 429 -4.55 -11.01 0.13
C SER A 429 -5.98 -11.08 -0.38
N ASN A 430 -6.87 -11.54 0.48
CA ASN A 430 -8.32 -11.46 0.27
C ASN A 430 -8.79 -10.01 0.47
N GLN A 431 -9.31 -9.39 -0.56
CA GLN A 431 -9.74 -7.99 -0.53
C GLN A 431 -11.26 -7.84 -0.23
N GLU A 432 -11.94 -8.91 0.17
CA GLU A 432 -13.36 -8.91 0.51
C GLU A 432 -13.62 -9.05 2.01
N ASN A 433 -14.72 -8.44 2.46
CA ASN A 433 -15.24 -8.62 3.82
C ASN A 433 -16.03 -9.93 3.96
N ALA A 434 -15.48 -11.00 3.45
CA ALA A 434 -16.04 -12.35 3.53
C ALA A 434 -14.92 -13.40 3.42
N SER A 435 -15.07 -14.53 4.08
CA SER A 435 -14.14 -15.65 3.92
C SER A 435 -14.22 -16.23 2.50
N ARG A 436 -13.07 -16.62 1.98
CA ARG A 436 -12.92 -17.21 0.63
C ARG A 436 -12.11 -18.48 0.66
N SER A 437 -12.60 -19.53 0.00
CA SER A 437 -11.86 -20.75 -0.29
C SER A 437 -11.73 -20.89 -1.81
N PHE A 438 -10.52 -21.11 -2.30
CA PHE A 438 -10.23 -21.18 -3.74
C PHE A 438 -8.97 -21.99 -4.01
N GLU A 439 -8.84 -22.53 -5.23
CA GLU A 439 -7.60 -23.08 -5.74
C GLU A 439 -6.74 -21.93 -6.26
N ALA A 440 -5.53 -21.78 -5.71
CA ALA A 440 -4.49 -20.90 -6.23
C ALA A 440 -3.49 -21.73 -7.05
N VAL A 441 -3.13 -21.24 -8.24
CA VAL A 441 -2.13 -21.88 -9.11
C VAL A 441 -0.93 -20.95 -9.24
N PHE A 442 0.26 -21.43 -8.88
CA PHE A 442 1.52 -20.69 -8.93
C PHE A 442 2.41 -21.25 -10.02
N ARG A 443 3.00 -20.39 -10.84
CA ARG A 443 3.99 -20.77 -11.85
C ARG A 443 5.33 -21.12 -11.17
N ASN A 444 5.28 -22.05 -10.26
CA ASN A 444 6.42 -22.61 -9.54
C ASN A 444 6.16 -24.11 -9.32
N ALA A 445 7.10 -24.94 -9.76
CA ALA A 445 7.00 -26.38 -9.65
C ALA A 445 8.12 -26.99 -8.76
N LEU A 446 8.99 -26.16 -8.17
CA LEU A 446 10.27 -26.64 -7.68
C LEU A 446 10.24 -27.20 -6.25
N ASN A 447 9.45 -26.63 -5.32
CA ASN A 447 9.56 -26.98 -3.90
C ASN A 447 8.22 -27.15 -3.20
N LYS A 448 8.26 -27.69 -1.97
CA LYS A 448 7.07 -27.75 -1.11
C LYS A 448 6.74 -26.34 -0.62
N PRO A 449 5.50 -25.91 -0.82
CA PRO A 449 5.06 -24.61 -0.32
C PRO A 449 4.85 -24.62 1.20
N THR A 450 5.11 -23.46 1.82
CA THR A 450 4.75 -23.15 3.20
C THR A 450 3.89 -21.88 3.24
N LEU A 451 3.03 -21.77 4.25
CA LEU A 451 2.21 -20.58 4.50
C LEU A 451 2.83 -19.81 5.67
N TRP A 452 3.14 -18.54 5.45
CA TRP A 452 3.66 -17.65 6.48
C TRP A 452 2.58 -16.61 6.80
N ASN A 453 2.12 -16.62 8.04
CA ASN A 453 1.08 -15.70 8.51
C ASN A 453 1.72 -14.40 9.03
N PRO A 454 1.60 -13.26 8.36
CA PRO A 454 2.24 -12.03 8.81
C PRO A 454 1.57 -11.42 10.04
N VAL A 455 0.34 -11.80 10.39
CA VAL A 455 -0.34 -11.33 11.62
C VAL A 455 0.27 -11.99 12.85
N THR A 456 0.46 -13.31 12.82
CA THR A 456 0.97 -14.08 13.96
C THR A 456 2.49 -14.30 13.91
N GLY A 457 3.08 -14.31 12.71
CA GLY A 457 4.47 -14.71 12.48
C GLY A 457 4.68 -16.22 12.38
N GLU A 458 3.60 -17.00 12.38
CA GLU A 458 3.65 -18.46 12.28
C GLU A 458 3.93 -18.93 10.86
N VAL A 459 4.60 -20.09 10.78
CA VAL A 459 4.94 -20.77 9.53
C VAL A 459 4.33 -22.16 9.53
N GLU A 460 3.53 -22.47 8.50
CA GLU A 460 2.77 -23.70 8.38
C GLU A 460 3.13 -24.46 7.11
N ALA A 461 3.13 -25.78 7.17
CA ALA A 461 3.23 -26.61 5.98
C ALA A 461 1.88 -26.63 5.23
N VAL A 462 1.92 -26.55 3.91
CA VAL A 462 0.74 -26.84 3.09
C VAL A 462 0.46 -28.36 3.12
N GLY A 463 -0.69 -28.74 3.67
CA GLY A 463 -1.04 -30.15 3.89
C GLY A 463 -1.25 -30.95 2.60
N LYS A 464 -1.95 -30.38 1.61
CA LYS A 464 -2.18 -30.99 0.29
C LYS A 464 -1.96 -29.97 -0.80
N PHE A 465 -1.15 -30.33 -1.78
CA PHE A 465 -0.97 -29.55 -3.01
C PHE A 465 -0.74 -30.50 -4.18
N VAL A 466 -1.09 -30.04 -5.38
CA VAL A 466 -0.85 -30.79 -6.61
C VAL A 466 0.27 -30.09 -7.38
N ARG A 467 1.27 -30.86 -7.76
CA ARG A 467 2.42 -30.38 -8.53
C ARG A 467 2.36 -30.93 -9.95
N THR A 468 2.57 -30.06 -10.92
CA THR A 468 2.78 -30.41 -12.33
C THR A 468 4.22 -30.09 -12.74
N GLU A 469 4.57 -30.26 -14.01
CA GLU A 469 5.89 -29.90 -14.53
C GLU A 469 6.18 -28.39 -14.46
N SER A 470 5.13 -27.56 -14.55
CA SER A 470 5.26 -26.09 -14.67
C SER A 470 4.64 -25.29 -13.54
N CYS A 471 3.80 -25.90 -12.68
CA CYS A 471 3.08 -25.17 -11.65
C CYS A 471 2.77 -26.00 -10.41
N SER A 472 2.43 -25.29 -9.33
CA SER A 472 1.87 -25.86 -8.09
C SER A 472 0.47 -25.33 -7.84
N LYS A 473 -0.47 -26.20 -7.45
CA LYS A 473 -1.85 -25.88 -7.11
C LYS A 473 -2.08 -26.08 -5.62
N ILE A 474 -2.61 -25.08 -4.96
CA ILE A 474 -2.83 -25.05 -3.52
C ILE A 474 -4.25 -24.58 -3.25
N ASN A 475 -4.99 -25.32 -2.41
CA ASN A 475 -6.26 -24.82 -1.90
C ASN A 475 -6.00 -23.90 -0.70
N LEU A 476 -6.38 -22.63 -0.83
CA LEU A 476 -6.28 -21.62 0.20
C LEU A 476 -7.67 -21.30 0.75
N SER A 477 -7.75 -21.10 2.07
CA SER A 477 -8.93 -20.57 2.76
C SER A 477 -8.49 -19.35 3.55
N LEU A 478 -9.00 -18.18 3.17
CA LEU A 478 -8.66 -16.90 3.77
C LEU A 478 -9.91 -16.28 4.39
N ALA A 479 -9.83 -15.85 5.64
CA ALA A 479 -10.87 -15.06 6.29
C ALA A 479 -11.08 -13.70 5.59
N ALA A 480 -12.07 -12.95 6.03
CA ALA A 480 -12.28 -11.57 5.56
C ALA A 480 -11.00 -10.75 5.72
N TYR A 481 -10.55 -10.11 4.64
CA TYR A 481 -9.34 -9.29 4.59
C TYR A 481 -8.04 -9.97 5.08
N GLN A 482 -8.01 -11.29 5.17
CA GLN A 482 -6.80 -12.01 5.56
C GLN A 482 -5.78 -12.03 4.42
N SER A 483 -4.50 -11.94 4.80
CA SER A 483 -3.36 -12.10 3.89
C SER A 483 -2.37 -13.13 4.43
N VAL A 484 -1.68 -13.80 3.50
CA VAL A 484 -0.64 -14.80 3.78
C VAL A 484 0.49 -14.68 2.77
N PHE A 485 1.66 -15.17 3.13
CA PHE A 485 2.72 -15.44 2.17
C PHE A 485 2.76 -16.92 1.84
N VAL A 486 2.78 -17.26 0.55
CA VAL A 486 3.07 -18.61 0.06
C VAL A 486 4.54 -18.63 -0.35
N VAL A 487 5.34 -19.42 0.36
CA VAL A 487 6.78 -19.44 0.19
C VAL A 487 7.22 -20.80 -0.36
N PHE A 488 7.91 -20.78 -1.50
CA PHE A 488 8.54 -21.93 -2.13
C PHE A 488 10.04 -21.85 -1.89
N SER A 489 10.49 -22.38 -0.73
CA SER A 489 11.90 -22.33 -0.34
C SER A 489 12.76 -23.39 -1.02
N TYR A 490 13.98 -23.02 -1.41
CA TYR A 490 14.99 -23.99 -1.90
C TYR A 490 15.56 -24.88 -0.78
N LYS A 491 15.34 -24.52 0.48
CA LYS A 491 15.74 -25.29 1.66
C LYS A 491 14.54 -26.04 2.22
N ASN A 492 14.71 -27.32 2.54
CA ASN A 492 13.71 -28.06 3.31
C ASN A 492 13.79 -27.62 4.78
N GLU A 493 12.90 -26.75 5.20
CA GLU A 493 12.75 -26.39 6.61
C GLU A 493 11.79 -27.36 7.30
N ALA A 494 12.08 -27.69 8.57
CA ALA A 494 11.17 -28.45 9.40
C ALA A 494 9.98 -27.53 9.77
N VAL A 495 8.79 -27.90 9.30
CA VAL A 495 7.57 -27.11 9.51
C VAL A 495 6.54 -27.93 10.26
N ASN A 496 5.80 -27.32 11.15
CA ASN A 496 4.70 -27.95 11.85
C ASN A 496 3.66 -28.47 10.84
N LYS A 497 3.24 -29.72 10.99
CA LYS A 497 2.20 -30.31 10.12
C LYS A 497 0.83 -29.80 10.56
N TYR A 498 0.13 -29.12 9.66
CA TYR A 498 -1.28 -28.84 9.85
C TYR A 498 -2.15 -29.89 9.17
N VAL A 499 -3.21 -30.27 9.85
CA VAL A 499 -4.23 -31.20 9.38
C VAL A 499 -5.56 -30.44 9.36
N THR A 500 -6.41 -30.77 8.43
CA THR A 500 -7.75 -30.25 8.13
C THR A 500 -8.55 -29.80 9.38
N LEU A 501 -9.18 -28.63 9.28
CA LEU A 501 -10.09 -28.03 10.26
C LEU A 501 -11.10 -29.05 10.85
N LEU A 502 -11.14 -29.15 12.16
CA LEU A 502 -12.27 -29.69 12.89
C LEU A 502 -13.04 -28.50 13.50
N GLU A 503 -14.36 -28.48 13.36
CA GLU A 503 -15.24 -27.39 13.80
C GLU A 503 -15.63 -27.46 15.29
N ASP A 504 -14.89 -28.16 16.12
CA ASP A 504 -15.22 -28.25 17.55
C ASP A 504 -14.89 -26.93 18.26
N SER A 505 -15.91 -26.30 18.83
CA SER A 505 -15.73 -25.06 19.59
C SER A 505 -16.44 -25.18 20.95
N ILE A 506 -15.83 -24.61 21.99
CA ILE A 506 -16.38 -24.51 23.33
C ILE A 506 -16.69 -23.05 23.62
N ALA A 507 -17.96 -22.76 23.94
CA ALA A 507 -18.33 -21.41 24.37
C ALA A 507 -17.68 -21.06 25.70
N VAL A 508 -17.23 -19.83 25.84
CA VAL A 508 -16.80 -19.26 27.13
C VAL A 508 -18.03 -18.62 27.79
N ASP A 509 -18.79 -19.46 28.49
CA ASP A 509 -19.98 -19.00 29.21
C ASP A 509 -19.55 -18.54 30.61
N GLY A 510 -19.85 -17.29 30.94
CA GLY A 510 -19.48 -16.74 32.25
C GLY A 510 -20.13 -15.39 32.52
N LYS A 511 -20.03 -14.98 33.79
CA LYS A 511 -20.39 -13.62 34.19
C LYS A 511 -19.22 -12.71 33.89
N TRP A 512 -19.46 -11.70 33.10
CA TRP A 512 -18.48 -10.72 32.73
C TRP A 512 -18.50 -9.51 33.67
N ASN A 513 -17.34 -9.13 34.18
CA ASN A 513 -17.14 -7.87 34.89
C ASN A 513 -16.39 -6.92 33.96
N LEU A 514 -17.00 -5.80 33.64
CA LEU A 514 -16.45 -4.77 32.76
C LEU A 514 -15.99 -3.57 33.60
N HIS A 515 -14.77 -3.12 33.35
CA HIS A 515 -14.22 -1.91 33.95
C HIS A 515 -13.76 -0.95 32.85
N PHE A 516 -14.42 0.18 32.74
CA PHE A 516 -14.13 1.26 31.79
C PHE A 516 -13.05 2.18 32.35
N LEU A 517 -11.82 2.03 31.88
CA LEU A 517 -10.63 2.61 32.53
C LEU A 517 -10.65 4.14 32.61
N ARG A 518 -11.19 4.83 31.59
CA ARG A 518 -11.15 6.30 31.53
C ARG A 518 -12.09 6.99 32.54
N ASN A 519 -13.24 6.42 32.80
CA ASN A 519 -14.28 7.02 33.65
C ASN A 519 -14.65 6.17 34.86
N ASN A 520 -13.91 5.12 35.10
CA ASN A 520 -14.02 4.21 36.25
C ASN A 520 -15.44 3.64 36.46
N GLN A 521 -16.19 3.43 35.32
CA GLN A 521 -17.49 2.78 35.37
C GLN A 521 -17.31 1.25 35.45
N GLU A 522 -18.12 0.59 36.26
CA GLU A 522 -18.16 -0.86 36.38
C GLU A 522 -19.53 -1.41 35.98
N VAL A 523 -19.54 -2.50 35.22
CA VAL A 523 -20.77 -3.21 34.82
C VAL A 523 -20.58 -4.69 35.03
N LYS A 524 -21.53 -5.33 35.69
CA LYS A 524 -21.61 -6.80 35.85
C LYS A 524 -22.77 -7.31 35.03
N GLN A 525 -22.50 -8.30 34.19
CA GLN A 525 -23.51 -8.83 33.28
C GLN A 525 -23.22 -10.27 32.85
N THR A 526 -24.21 -10.91 32.22
CA THR A 526 -24.11 -12.27 31.68
C THR A 526 -23.92 -12.26 30.15
N GLU A 527 -24.34 -11.20 29.46
CA GLU A 527 -24.28 -11.10 28.00
C GLU A 527 -23.35 -9.99 27.56
N LEU A 528 -22.59 -10.25 26.51
CA LEU A 528 -21.76 -9.24 25.85
C LEU A 528 -22.65 -8.32 25.00
N PHE A 529 -22.33 -7.03 24.92
CA PHE A 529 -23.17 -6.05 24.26
C PHE A 529 -22.37 -4.93 23.58
N ASP A 530 -23.04 -4.25 22.65
CA ASP A 530 -22.56 -3.03 22.02
C ASP A 530 -22.73 -1.82 22.97
N TRP A 531 -21.65 -1.20 23.39
CA TRP A 531 -21.65 -0.05 24.30
C TRP A 531 -22.49 1.11 23.76
N SER A 532 -22.47 1.34 22.44
CA SER A 532 -23.17 2.45 21.79
C SER A 532 -24.69 2.42 21.97
N LYS A 533 -25.22 1.25 22.34
CA LYS A 533 -26.66 1.03 22.61
C LYS A 533 -27.03 1.14 24.09
N ASN A 534 -26.05 1.38 24.98
CA ASN A 534 -26.31 1.49 26.40
C ASN A 534 -27.10 2.78 26.72
N THR A 535 -27.96 2.72 27.72
CA THR A 535 -28.75 3.88 28.17
C THR A 535 -27.94 4.89 28.98
N ASN A 536 -26.86 4.42 29.66
CA ASN A 536 -25.96 5.29 30.39
C ASN A 536 -25.04 6.05 29.40
N PRO A 537 -25.09 7.40 29.34
CA PRO A 537 -24.24 8.20 28.43
C PRO A 537 -22.74 7.96 28.63
N LEU A 538 -22.29 7.70 29.87
CA LEU A 538 -20.89 7.43 30.18
C LEU A 538 -20.36 6.10 29.61
N ILE A 539 -21.26 5.21 29.20
CA ILE A 539 -20.95 3.96 28.49
C ILE A 539 -21.23 4.12 27.01
N LYS A 540 -22.37 4.71 26.65
CA LYS A 540 -22.81 4.91 25.28
C LYS A 540 -21.79 5.65 24.41
N TYR A 541 -21.20 6.70 24.95
CA TYR A 541 -20.21 7.54 24.26
C TYR A 541 -18.76 7.24 24.68
N TYR A 542 -18.52 6.08 25.28
CA TYR A 542 -17.15 5.76 25.75
C TYR A 542 -16.17 5.57 24.60
N SER A 543 -14.97 6.13 24.77
CA SER A 543 -13.80 5.88 23.93
C SER A 543 -12.57 5.62 24.80
N GLY A 544 -11.85 4.56 24.50
CA GLY A 544 -10.71 4.08 25.28
C GLY A 544 -10.76 2.58 25.50
N THR A 545 -10.06 2.12 26.52
CA THR A 545 -9.94 0.70 26.86
C THR A 545 -10.90 0.31 27.98
N THR A 546 -11.59 -0.80 27.81
CA THR A 546 -12.43 -1.47 28.81
C THR A 546 -11.88 -2.86 29.07
N VAL A 547 -11.69 -3.19 30.34
CA VAL A 547 -11.23 -4.51 30.76
C VAL A 547 -12.42 -5.41 31.06
N TYR A 548 -12.49 -6.55 30.40
CA TYR A 548 -13.46 -7.61 30.59
C TYR A 548 -12.82 -8.74 31.38
N ASN A 549 -13.34 -9.08 32.51
CA ASN A 549 -12.88 -10.19 33.33
C ASN A 549 -13.95 -11.26 33.46
N THR A 550 -13.57 -12.52 33.27
CA THR A 550 -14.42 -13.67 33.55
C THR A 550 -13.60 -14.88 34.01
N THR A 551 -14.28 -15.86 34.58
CA THR A 551 -13.71 -17.17 34.88
C THR A 551 -14.59 -18.25 34.25
N PHE A 552 -13.93 -19.26 33.69
CA PHE A 552 -14.62 -20.41 33.12
C PHE A 552 -13.92 -21.72 33.48
N ASN A 553 -14.65 -22.83 33.45
CA ASN A 553 -14.08 -24.14 33.70
C ASN A 553 -13.83 -24.87 32.38
N PHE A 554 -12.58 -25.21 32.12
CA PHE A 554 -12.20 -25.98 30.96
C PHE A 554 -11.99 -27.44 31.30
N ASN A 555 -12.75 -28.32 30.64
CA ASN A 555 -12.55 -29.76 30.72
C ASN A 555 -12.10 -30.29 29.35
N SER A 556 -10.93 -30.93 29.32
CA SER A 556 -10.35 -31.51 28.09
C SER A 556 -11.25 -32.59 27.44
N ASP A 557 -12.15 -33.22 28.22
CA ASP A 557 -13.08 -34.24 27.70
C ASP A 557 -14.16 -33.65 26.74
N ASN A 558 -14.32 -32.31 26.79
CA ASN A 558 -15.22 -31.58 25.90
C ASN A 558 -14.63 -31.33 24.51
N LEU A 559 -13.32 -31.46 24.36
CA LEU A 559 -12.63 -31.46 23.08
C LEU A 559 -12.13 -32.90 22.84
N LYS A 560 -13.02 -33.79 22.37
CA LYS A 560 -12.78 -35.25 22.23
C LYS A 560 -11.56 -35.64 21.39
N GLN A 561 -10.82 -34.68 20.83
CA GLN A 561 -9.66 -34.90 19.96
C GLN A 561 -8.53 -33.85 20.15
N VAL A 562 -8.45 -33.15 21.29
CA VAL A 562 -7.38 -32.18 21.51
C VAL A 562 -6.08 -32.90 21.80
N ASP A 563 -5.29 -33.09 20.77
CA ASP A 563 -3.87 -33.26 20.93
C ASP A 563 -3.21 -31.86 20.88
N ALA A 564 -3.14 -31.21 22.03
CA ALA A 564 -2.50 -29.90 22.18
C ALA A 564 -1.00 -29.93 21.83
N SER A 565 -0.43 -31.13 21.64
CA SER A 565 0.94 -31.30 21.18
C SER A 565 1.08 -31.10 19.66
N THR A 566 -0.02 -31.12 18.90
CA THR A 566 0.00 -31.06 17.44
C THR A 566 -0.77 -29.89 16.83
N ARG A 567 -1.63 -29.19 17.58
CA ARG A 567 -2.49 -28.10 17.08
C ARG A 567 -2.65 -26.97 18.08
N PRO A 568 -2.56 -25.70 17.66
CA PRO A 568 -2.81 -24.57 18.54
C PRO A 568 -4.29 -24.52 18.97
N VAL A 569 -4.49 -24.19 20.24
CA VAL A 569 -5.80 -23.87 20.80
C VAL A 569 -5.93 -22.35 20.83
N CYS A 570 -6.93 -21.83 20.13
CA CYS A 570 -7.14 -20.40 20.01
C CYS A 570 -8.40 -19.95 20.76
N LEU A 571 -8.36 -18.71 21.26
CA LEU A 571 -9.56 -18.01 21.71
C LEU A 571 -10.08 -17.16 20.57
N SER A 572 -11.26 -17.52 20.06
CA SER A 572 -12.00 -16.73 19.08
C SER A 572 -12.91 -15.75 19.82
N LEU A 573 -12.77 -14.47 19.53
CA LEU A 573 -13.52 -13.40 20.21
C LEU A 573 -14.83 -13.03 19.51
N GLY A 574 -15.07 -13.60 18.32
CA GLY A 574 -16.22 -13.24 17.51
C GLY A 574 -16.14 -11.79 17.05
N LYS A 575 -17.17 -11.00 17.33
CA LYS A 575 -17.19 -9.57 16.94
C LYS A 575 -16.57 -8.69 18.01
N VAL A 576 -15.52 -7.97 17.60
CA VAL A 576 -14.77 -7.00 18.43
C VAL A 576 -14.77 -5.63 17.72
N CYS A 577 -14.97 -4.57 18.46
CA CYS A 577 -14.86 -3.19 18.01
C CYS A 577 -13.99 -2.39 19.00
N ASN A 578 -12.64 -2.21 18.73
CA ASN A 578 -11.94 -2.53 17.49
C ASN A 578 -10.75 -3.50 17.72
N LEU A 579 -9.99 -3.36 18.80
CA LEU A 579 -8.85 -4.21 19.15
C LEU A 579 -9.08 -4.88 20.50
N ALA A 580 -8.57 -6.11 20.66
CA ALA A 580 -8.66 -6.83 21.92
C ALA A 580 -7.33 -7.48 22.29
N THR A 581 -6.74 -7.06 23.42
CA THR A 581 -5.57 -7.71 24.01
C THR A 581 -6.03 -8.73 25.03
N VAL A 582 -5.55 -9.96 24.94
CA VAL A 582 -5.99 -11.09 25.74
C VAL A 582 -4.91 -11.53 26.71
N ARG A 583 -5.30 -11.70 27.98
CA ARG A 583 -4.51 -12.42 28.99
C ARG A 583 -5.30 -13.57 29.56
N MET A 584 -4.68 -14.72 29.64
CA MET A 584 -5.26 -15.90 30.26
C MET A 584 -4.37 -16.43 31.37
N ASN A 585 -4.91 -16.57 32.58
CA ASN A 585 -4.15 -16.98 33.76
C ASN A 585 -2.90 -16.11 34.05
N GLY A 586 -2.98 -14.81 33.69
CA GLY A 586 -1.87 -13.84 33.81
C GLY A 586 -0.84 -13.89 32.69
N ILE A 587 -0.99 -14.80 31.72
CA ILE A 587 -0.10 -14.92 30.56
C ILE A 587 -0.67 -14.06 29.42
N ASP A 588 0.16 -13.22 28.83
CA ASP A 588 -0.17 -12.44 27.63
C ASP A 588 -0.28 -13.38 26.42
N CYS A 589 -1.45 -13.40 25.77
CA CYS A 589 -1.76 -14.21 24.60
C CYS A 589 -1.76 -13.38 23.29
N GLY A 590 -1.48 -12.08 23.35
CA GLY A 590 -1.40 -11.18 22.21
C GLY A 590 -2.67 -10.36 21.96
N THR A 591 -2.69 -9.69 20.82
CA THR A 591 -3.74 -8.74 20.45
C THR A 591 -4.43 -9.16 19.16
N ALA A 592 -5.72 -9.41 19.24
CA ALA A 592 -6.62 -9.58 18.08
C ALA A 592 -7.04 -8.18 17.58
N TRP A 593 -6.68 -7.82 16.36
CA TRP A 593 -6.92 -6.50 15.78
C TRP A 593 -7.49 -6.54 14.36
N THR A 594 -7.58 -7.71 13.76
CA THR A 594 -8.15 -7.97 12.43
C THR A 594 -8.81 -9.35 12.41
N ALA A 595 -9.68 -9.61 11.44
CA ALA A 595 -10.29 -10.91 11.26
C ALA A 595 -9.25 -12.00 10.85
N PRO A 596 -9.44 -13.25 11.34
CA PRO A 596 -10.35 -13.64 12.39
C PRO A 596 -9.84 -13.12 13.74
N TYR A 597 -10.70 -12.54 14.56
CA TYR A 597 -10.31 -12.01 15.87
C TYR A 597 -9.98 -13.15 16.84
N GLU A 598 -8.78 -13.71 16.70
CA GLU A 598 -8.30 -14.89 17.44
C GLU A 598 -6.89 -14.69 17.99
N VAL A 599 -6.62 -15.32 19.12
CA VAL A 599 -5.29 -15.39 19.73
C VAL A 599 -4.97 -16.81 20.17
N ASP A 600 -3.70 -17.23 20.10
CA ASP A 600 -3.24 -18.52 20.58
C ASP A 600 -3.18 -18.53 22.12
N ILE A 601 -3.94 -19.42 22.74
CA ILE A 601 -4.01 -19.62 24.19
C ILE A 601 -3.39 -20.95 24.64
N THR A 602 -2.77 -21.71 23.74
CA THR A 602 -2.25 -23.07 23.99
C THR A 602 -1.39 -23.14 25.24
N LYS A 603 -0.50 -22.16 25.44
CA LYS A 603 0.42 -22.13 26.58
C LYS A 603 -0.22 -21.63 27.88
N ALA A 604 -1.36 -20.94 27.78
CA ALA A 604 -2.02 -20.28 28.89
C ALA A 604 -3.21 -21.07 29.44
N LEU A 605 -3.85 -21.90 28.60
CA LEU A 605 -5.03 -22.67 28.94
C LEU A 605 -4.69 -23.83 29.89
N LYS A 606 -5.49 -24.01 30.96
CA LYS A 606 -5.34 -25.07 31.97
C LYS A 606 -6.59 -25.90 32.09
N LYS A 607 -6.46 -27.16 32.48
CA LYS A 607 -7.60 -27.98 32.93
C LYS A 607 -8.16 -27.39 34.22
N GLY A 608 -9.49 -27.30 34.34
CA GLY A 608 -10.18 -26.69 35.46
C GLY A 608 -10.43 -25.19 35.27
N VAL A 609 -10.38 -24.43 36.36
CA VAL A 609 -10.74 -23.02 36.35
C VAL A 609 -9.65 -22.18 35.68
N ASN A 610 -10.05 -21.38 34.70
CA ASN A 610 -9.23 -20.41 34.00
C ASN A 610 -9.74 -18.99 34.25
N MET A 611 -8.83 -18.05 34.42
CA MET A 611 -9.09 -16.61 34.50
C MET A 611 -8.80 -15.98 33.13
N LEU A 612 -9.79 -15.30 32.58
CA LEU A 612 -9.69 -14.63 31.30
C LEU A 612 -9.88 -13.12 31.48
N GLU A 613 -8.90 -12.35 31.00
CA GLU A 613 -8.93 -10.90 30.91
C GLU A 613 -8.82 -10.49 29.44
N ILE A 614 -9.71 -9.60 28.99
CA ILE A 614 -9.71 -9.05 27.64
C ILE A 614 -9.79 -7.52 27.73
N GLU A 615 -8.74 -6.84 27.28
CA GLU A 615 -8.72 -5.38 27.14
C GLU A 615 -9.25 -4.99 25.76
N VAL A 616 -10.45 -4.43 25.66
CA VAL A 616 -11.05 -4.00 24.41
C VAL A 616 -10.92 -2.50 24.25
N THR A 617 -10.36 -2.07 23.13
CA THR A 617 -10.10 -0.66 22.82
C THR A 617 -10.83 -0.25 21.55
N ASN A 618 -11.64 0.81 21.63
CA ASN A 618 -12.33 1.42 20.49
C ASN A 618 -11.67 2.76 20.07
N THR A 619 -12.26 3.43 19.06
CA THR A 619 -11.78 4.70 18.51
C THR A 619 -12.35 5.93 19.24
N TRP A 620 -11.84 7.14 18.93
CA TRP A 620 -12.29 8.39 19.54
C TRP A 620 -13.67 8.88 19.11
N ALA A 621 -14.18 8.42 17.99
CA ALA A 621 -15.34 8.99 17.32
C ALA A 621 -16.58 9.16 18.22
N ASN A 622 -16.92 8.16 19.03
CA ASN A 622 -18.11 8.21 19.90
C ASN A 622 -17.98 9.24 21.02
N ALA A 623 -16.79 9.33 21.65
CA ALA A 623 -16.58 10.26 22.75
C ALA A 623 -16.53 11.70 22.28
N LEU A 624 -15.97 11.98 21.10
CA LEU A 624 -16.00 13.31 20.51
C LEU A 624 -17.43 13.76 20.19
N ASN A 625 -18.26 12.87 19.61
CA ASN A 625 -19.66 13.16 19.37
C ASN A 625 -20.45 13.44 20.68
N GLY A 626 -20.20 12.67 21.73
CA GLY A 626 -20.83 12.86 23.03
C GLY A 626 -20.37 14.14 23.73
N SER A 627 -19.10 14.47 23.64
CA SER A 627 -18.51 15.69 24.21
C SER A 627 -19.05 16.95 23.54
N ASP A 628 -19.11 16.99 22.21
CA ASP A 628 -19.62 18.14 21.45
C ASP A 628 -21.10 18.44 21.77
N LYS A 629 -21.88 17.42 22.06
CA LYS A 629 -23.29 17.54 22.47
C LYS A 629 -23.49 17.93 23.97
N GLY A 630 -22.42 17.91 24.75
CA GLY A 630 -22.51 18.07 26.20
C GLY A 630 -23.21 16.90 26.92
N THR A 631 -23.48 15.78 26.21
CA THR A 631 -24.21 14.63 26.75
C THR A 631 -23.32 13.64 27.50
N ALA A 632 -22.01 13.70 27.28
CA ALA A 632 -21.01 12.84 27.94
C ALA A 632 -19.80 13.67 28.37
N PRO A 633 -19.82 14.25 29.56
CA PRO A 633 -18.73 15.08 30.06
C PRO A 633 -17.56 14.18 30.51
N PHE A 634 -16.74 13.75 29.55
CA PHE A 634 -15.47 13.13 29.85
C PHE A 634 -14.41 14.22 30.00
N ALA A 635 -13.72 14.25 31.13
CA ALA A 635 -12.62 15.18 31.35
C ALA A 635 -11.49 14.91 30.32
N GLY A 636 -10.92 16.00 29.79
CA GLY A 636 -9.77 15.94 28.90
C GLY A 636 -10.04 15.47 27.46
N ILE A 637 -11.30 15.36 27.02
CA ILE A 637 -11.62 15.12 25.61
C ILE A 637 -11.61 16.45 24.87
N TRP A 638 -10.67 16.58 23.96
CA TRP A 638 -10.53 17.77 23.13
C TRP A 638 -9.68 17.51 21.88
N THR A 639 -10.06 18.13 20.79
CA THR A 639 -9.27 18.23 19.55
C THR A 639 -9.57 19.56 18.86
N ASP A 640 -8.59 20.12 18.16
CA ASP A 640 -8.78 21.24 17.24
C ASP A 640 -9.41 20.81 15.90
N GLY A 641 -9.41 19.51 15.61
CA GLY A 641 -10.06 18.95 14.41
C GLY A 641 -11.57 19.17 14.42
N LYS A 642 -12.11 19.69 13.30
CA LYS A 642 -13.51 20.13 13.17
C LYS A 642 -14.46 19.03 12.69
N TYR A 643 -13.94 17.96 12.13
CA TYR A 643 -14.74 16.92 11.49
C TYR A 643 -15.21 15.89 12.50
N ARG A 644 -16.45 15.42 12.32
CA ARG A 644 -17.12 14.43 13.16
C ARG A 644 -17.92 13.47 12.30
N LEU A 645 -18.19 12.29 12.82
CA LEU A 645 -19.24 11.44 12.27
C LEU A 645 -20.59 12.17 12.33
N LYS A 646 -21.50 11.85 11.41
CA LYS A 646 -22.87 12.38 11.41
C LYS A 646 -23.51 12.15 12.77
N GLU A 647 -24.27 13.11 13.23
CA GLU A 647 -24.80 13.18 14.60
C GLU A 647 -25.60 11.96 15.08
N ASP A 648 -26.31 11.31 14.19
CA ASP A 648 -27.15 10.14 14.46
C ASP A 648 -26.39 8.82 14.39
N LYS A 649 -25.08 8.85 14.09
CA LYS A 649 -24.29 7.67 13.77
C LYS A 649 -23.19 7.44 14.79
N LEU A 650 -23.47 6.69 15.85
CA LEU A 650 -22.44 6.14 16.72
C LEU A 650 -21.87 4.86 16.09
N LEU A 651 -20.59 4.63 16.30
CA LEU A 651 -19.94 3.37 15.95
C LEU A 651 -20.26 2.32 16.99
N GLU A 652 -20.46 1.09 16.54
CA GLU A 652 -20.48 -0.07 17.43
C GLU A 652 -19.18 -0.11 18.24
N ALA A 653 -19.27 -0.50 19.51
CA ALA A 653 -18.11 -0.50 20.39
C ALA A 653 -18.19 -1.63 21.42
N GLY A 654 -17.04 -2.23 21.73
CA GLY A 654 -16.93 -3.29 22.73
C GLY A 654 -16.77 -4.69 22.17
N LEU A 655 -16.88 -5.67 23.06
CA LEU A 655 -16.87 -7.10 22.73
C LEU A 655 -18.31 -7.59 22.66
N MET A 656 -18.73 -8.06 21.50
CA MET A 656 -20.06 -8.61 21.26
C MET A 656 -20.05 -10.13 21.16
N GLY A 657 -18.88 -10.74 21.01
CA GLY A 657 -18.73 -12.19 20.96
C GLY A 657 -19.34 -12.85 19.71
N PRO A 658 -19.70 -14.15 19.77
CA PRO A 658 -19.50 -15.04 20.91
C PRO A 658 -18.02 -15.36 21.14
N VAL A 659 -17.60 -15.44 22.41
CA VAL A 659 -16.24 -15.86 22.76
C VAL A 659 -16.20 -17.38 22.85
N LYS A 660 -15.26 -17.99 22.12
CA LYS A 660 -15.15 -19.45 22.01
C LYS A 660 -13.69 -19.90 22.03
N ILE A 661 -13.47 -21.08 22.61
CA ILE A 661 -12.21 -21.81 22.44
C ILE A 661 -12.37 -22.66 21.17
N VAL A 662 -11.43 -22.54 20.26
CA VAL A 662 -11.40 -23.27 19.00
C VAL A 662 -10.06 -23.95 18.81
N GLN A 663 -10.03 -25.09 18.15
CA GLN A 663 -8.79 -25.76 17.75
C GLN A 663 -8.55 -25.57 16.28
N ARG A 664 -7.33 -25.15 15.92
CA ARG A 664 -6.95 -24.85 14.52
C ARG A 664 -6.05 -25.94 13.93
#